data_a0728222b4b23e7dd64ebc049e1ccb7b
#
_entry.id   a0728222b4b23e7dd64ebc049e1ccb7b
#
_cell.length_a   1.000
_cell.length_b   1.000
_cell.length_c   1.000
_cell.angle_alpha   90.00
_cell.angle_beta   90.00
_cell.angle_gamma   90.00
#
_symmetry.space_group_name_H-M   'P 1'
#
loop_
_entity.id
_entity.type
_entity.pdbx_description
1 polymer ?
#
loop_
_entity_poly.entity_id
_entity_poly.type
_entity_poly.pdbx_seq_one_letter_code
_entity_poly.pdbx_strand_id
1 'polypeptide(L)'
;MENREKGDILPNMKKMRVWALLVTLIALLSCRSDYVELAFDSSREVSGRMFALEDISPGLPADWDRYEYVVLEFMITTPQRFHVGFTTETGYNELRVMSYTANGWSRLAIPLRFYREPPGAWHDLAGTYNQPRNTGWINLGGQRGPLRGVDSIGIRMRAPVGDQVLKLRSVSLHVEDPGDIYLGDVPVMDKFGQWNLGDWEGKIYSEEQLKKEWEAEDNAGNPFGDYGYSRFGGYRQARIDQGTGFFRTEQINGRWWFVDPEGYLFLSVAVNCVSPGAGGNAVRINERRNMYGELPPEGKGFDPGRPDVANFGTWNLHRRYGDDYREKSIENIFTRMERWGINTIGNWSSTQVINRNRKAFMLQLRGLGIEGELMGLADVYADGFDTRVDEAVRTFTEPYKDNPWLIGYFTANEPAWLGHEERLCNIILGLDDDRAIKRELENYLGQGDTPERRVSFIYESFRIFLETVDASVRRHSPGHLNLGMRFGGAPNREILEICGGVFDVFSFNCYDLYPPESTMDRIMEFSGLPMIIGEYHFGTVDRGMAQSLWQVDSQEERGTAYRYYTERAYAHPGLIGTAYFQWADQDLTGRGYDGENYNCGLVDVTDRPYPYQVEAMSATAKQLFDVHSGAIEPFDTAPSRARGYGAIPDLWD
;
A
#
# COMPACT_ATOMS: atom_id res chain seq x y z
N MET A 1 31.80 -46.35 -86.01
CA MET A 1 31.91 -44.87 -85.98
C MET A 1 30.88 -44.38 -85.00
N GLU A 2 31.09 -43.80 -83.90
CA GLU A 2 32.23 -43.16 -83.29
C GLU A 2 32.02 -43.15 -81.78
N ASN A 3 33.03 -43.41 -81.03
CA ASN A 3 33.04 -43.28 -79.57
C ASN A 3 32.78 -41.88 -79.11
N ARG A 4 32.06 -41.75 -78.02
CA ARG A 4 32.23 -40.61 -77.07
C ARG A 4 32.14 -41.08 -75.64
N GLU A 5 33.18 -40.78 -74.93
CA GLU A 5 33.47 -41.06 -73.55
C GLU A 5 32.47 -40.39 -72.58
N LYS A 6 32.13 -41.13 -71.54
CA LYS A 6 31.51 -40.60 -70.35
C LYS A 6 32.58 -40.12 -69.38
N GLY A 7 32.67 -38.82 -69.19
CA GLY A 7 33.45 -38.22 -68.13
C GLY A 7 32.71 -38.22 -66.79
N ASP A 8 33.30 -38.90 -65.83
CA ASP A 8 32.81 -38.85 -64.41
C ASP A 8 33.03 -37.49 -63.79
N ILE A 9 31.93 -36.88 -63.37
CA ILE A 9 32.00 -35.75 -62.43
C ILE A 9 31.38 -36.17 -61.10
N LEU A 10 32.22 -36.69 -60.20
CA LEU A 10 31.86 -36.79 -58.79
C LEU A 10 32.41 -35.57 -58.01
N PRO A 11 31.57 -34.61 -57.57
CA PRO A 11 32.09 -33.58 -56.74
C PRO A 11 32.12 -34.05 -55.28
N ASN A 12 33.24 -33.99 -54.73
CA ASN A 12 33.83 -33.90 -53.39
C ASN A 12 32.79 -33.88 -52.22
N MET A 13 32.11 -34.99 -51.98
CA MET A 13 31.16 -35.17 -50.86
C MET A 13 31.80 -34.99 -49.46
N LYS A 14 33.11 -35.07 -49.31
CA LYS A 14 33.81 -34.82 -48.05
C LYS A 14 33.87 -33.34 -47.68
N LYS A 15 34.02 -32.43 -48.65
CA LYS A 15 33.99 -30.96 -48.37
C LYS A 15 32.59 -30.45 -48.05
N MET A 16 31.55 -30.99 -48.68
CA MET A 16 30.18 -30.63 -48.35
C MET A 16 29.74 -31.08 -46.96
N ARG A 17 30.18 -32.25 -46.47
CA ARG A 17 29.90 -32.72 -45.10
C ARG A 17 30.60 -31.87 -44.03
N VAL A 18 31.81 -31.39 -44.27
CA VAL A 18 32.53 -30.48 -43.35
C VAL A 18 31.86 -29.11 -43.30
N TRP A 19 31.40 -28.56 -44.44
CA TRP A 19 30.64 -27.28 -44.46
C TRP A 19 29.26 -27.39 -43.82
N ALA A 20 28.52 -28.49 -44.04
CA ALA A 20 27.25 -28.75 -43.38
C ALA A 20 27.41 -28.93 -41.88
N LEU A 21 28.47 -29.59 -41.38
CA LEU A 21 28.79 -29.70 -39.95
C LEU A 21 29.23 -28.36 -39.36
N LEU A 22 30.00 -27.53 -40.08
CA LEU A 22 30.38 -26.19 -39.62
C LEU A 22 29.19 -25.24 -39.55
N VAL A 23 28.29 -25.28 -40.55
CA VAL A 23 27.04 -24.45 -40.55
C VAL A 23 26.08 -24.92 -39.47
N THR A 24 25.96 -26.22 -39.19
CA THR A 24 25.16 -26.77 -38.09
C THR A 24 25.80 -26.46 -36.73
N LEU A 25 27.11 -26.46 -36.59
CA LEU A 25 27.81 -26.04 -35.38
C LEU A 25 27.69 -24.53 -35.14
N ILE A 26 27.77 -23.71 -36.20
CA ILE A 26 27.53 -22.25 -36.11
C ILE A 26 26.09 -21.96 -35.83
N ALA A 27 25.11 -22.71 -36.39
CA ALA A 27 23.69 -22.60 -36.06
C ALA A 27 23.36 -23.05 -34.63
N LEU A 28 24.09 -24.03 -34.08
CA LEU A 28 23.99 -24.46 -32.68
C LEU A 28 24.71 -23.51 -31.70
N LEU A 29 25.67 -22.71 -32.16
CA LEU A 29 26.34 -21.68 -31.40
C LEU A 29 25.57 -20.33 -31.43
N SER A 30 24.59 -20.14 -32.32
CA SER A 30 23.81 -18.89 -32.46
C SER A 30 22.48 -18.87 -31.73
N CYS A 31 22.17 -19.88 -30.90
CA CYS A 31 20.98 -19.94 -30.05
C CYS A 31 21.33 -20.03 -28.54
N ARG A 32 22.38 -19.35 -28.08
CA ARG A 32 22.37 -18.96 -26.66
C ARG A 32 21.44 -17.75 -26.54
N SER A 33 20.34 -17.91 -25.81
CA SER A 33 19.55 -16.76 -25.37
C SER A 33 20.51 -15.82 -24.64
N ASP A 34 20.44 -14.54 -24.92
CA ASP A 34 21.21 -13.49 -24.25
C ASP A 34 20.70 -13.20 -22.82
N TYR A 35 19.91 -14.11 -22.24
CA TYR A 35 19.39 -14.07 -20.88
C TYR A 35 19.19 -15.49 -20.30
N VAL A 36 19.21 -15.60 -18.98
CA VAL A 36 18.69 -16.77 -18.26
C VAL A 36 17.21 -16.55 -17.94
N GLU A 37 16.43 -17.64 -17.88
CA GLU A 37 14.99 -17.59 -17.67
C GLU A 37 14.60 -18.40 -16.43
N LEU A 38 13.67 -17.84 -15.65
CA LEU A 38 13.03 -18.46 -14.51
C LEU A 38 11.50 -18.39 -14.68
N ALA A 39 10.86 -19.54 -14.84
CA ALA A 39 9.42 -19.67 -14.72
C ALA A 39 9.05 -19.91 -13.24
N PHE A 40 8.12 -19.12 -12.72
CA PHE A 40 7.59 -19.31 -11.37
C PHE A 40 6.41 -20.26 -11.39
N ASP A 41 6.43 -21.23 -10.49
CA ASP A 41 5.39 -22.24 -10.31
C ASP A 41 4.30 -21.73 -9.37
N SER A 42 3.14 -21.38 -9.92
CA SER A 42 2.00 -20.85 -9.17
C SER A 42 1.36 -21.84 -8.20
N SER A 43 1.66 -23.13 -8.31
CA SER A 43 1.18 -24.16 -7.36
C SER A 43 1.97 -24.18 -6.04
N ARG A 44 3.13 -23.50 -5.99
CA ARG A 44 4.01 -23.49 -4.83
C ARG A 44 3.78 -22.28 -3.94
N GLU A 45 4.02 -22.46 -2.64
CA GLU A 45 4.08 -21.36 -1.67
C GLU A 45 5.29 -20.45 -1.95
N VAL A 46 6.43 -21.01 -2.29
CA VAL A 46 7.61 -20.28 -2.75
C VAL A 46 8.14 -20.95 -4.01
N SER A 47 8.37 -20.17 -5.05
CA SER A 47 8.98 -20.60 -6.30
C SER A 47 10.22 -19.77 -6.59
N GLY A 48 11.32 -20.40 -6.98
CA GLY A 48 12.58 -19.69 -7.26
C GLY A 48 13.69 -20.60 -7.74
N ARG A 49 14.83 -19.96 -8.05
CA ARG A 49 16.03 -20.66 -8.55
C ARG A 49 17.29 -19.86 -8.21
N MET A 50 18.36 -20.60 -7.95
CA MET A 50 19.74 -20.07 -7.92
C MET A 50 20.40 -20.20 -9.29
N PHE A 51 21.16 -19.18 -9.67
CA PHE A 51 21.98 -19.14 -10.88
C PHE A 51 23.43 -18.81 -10.51
N ALA A 52 24.39 -19.50 -11.09
CA ALA A 52 25.78 -19.07 -10.98
C ALA A 52 25.97 -17.72 -11.68
N LEU A 53 26.64 -16.78 -11.06
CA LEU A 53 26.91 -15.47 -11.68
C LEU A 53 27.80 -15.59 -12.94
N GLU A 54 28.67 -16.58 -12.99
CA GLU A 54 29.51 -16.88 -14.16
C GLU A 54 28.68 -17.23 -15.40
N ASP A 55 27.47 -17.83 -15.22
CA ASP A 55 26.58 -18.17 -16.34
C ASP A 55 25.85 -16.92 -16.91
N ILE A 56 25.72 -15.85 -16.10
CA ILE A 56 24.98 -14.63 -16.48
C ILE A 56 25.92 -13.51 -16.88
N SER A 57 26.94 -13.29 -16.07
CA SER A 57 27.91 -12.19 -16.22
C SER A 57 29.32 -12.69 -15.89
N PRO A 58 29.97 -13.39 -16.83
CA PRO A 58 31.31 -13.96 -16.63
C PRO A 58 32.33 -12.91 -16.19
N GLY A 59 33.19 -13.27 -15.24
CA GLY A 59 34.29 -12.43 -14.79
C GLY A 59 33.93 -11.38 -13.75
N LEU A 60 32.74 -11.43 -13.13
CA LEU A 60 32.46 -10.63 -11.96
C LEU A 60 33.38 -11.01 -10.79
N PRO A 61 33.94 -10.04 -10.05
CA PRO A 61 34.76 -10.35 -8.87
C PRO A 61 33.87 -10.97 -7.76
N ALA A 62 34.46 -11.87 -6.98
CA ALA A 62 33.75 -12.46 -5.81
C ALA A 62 33.71 -11.52 -4.60
N ASP A 63 34.54 -10.49 -4.54
CA ASP A 63 34.56 -9.48 -3.48
C ASP A 63 33.97 -8.18 -4.03
N TRP A 64 32.84 -7.74 -3.41
CA TRP A 64 32.08 -6.57 -3.82
C TRP A 64 32.31 -5.35 -2.90
N ASP A 65 33.18 -5.41 -1.91
CA ASP A 65 33.37 -4.36 -0.90
C ASP A 65 33.66 -2.96 -1.50
N ARG A 66 34.33 -2.89 -2.63
CA ARG A 66 34.69 -1.64 -3.31
C ARG A 66 33.59 -1.04 -4.21
N TYR A 67 32.49 -1.75 -4.41
CA TYR A 67 31.38 -1.30 -5.25
C TYR A 67 30.23 -0.79 -4.40
N GLU A 68 29.47 0.16 -4.96
CA GLU A 68 28.33 0.77 -4.29
C GLU A 68 26.98 0.33 -4.85
N TYR A 69 26.96 -0.20 -6.08
CA TYR A 69 25.73 -0.64 -6.76
C TYR A 69 25.91 -1.99 -7.43
N VAL A 70 24.88 -2.82 -7.32
CA VAL A 70 24.63 -3.94 -8.25
C VAL A 70 23.52 -3.54 -9.21
N VAL A 71 23.71 -3.80 -10.48
CA VAL A 71 22.78 -3.43 -11.54
C VAL A 71 22.29 -4.68 -12.24
N LEU A 72 20.97 -4.82 -12.33
CA LEU A 72 20.29 -5.92 -13.01
C LEU A 72 19.63 -5.41 -14.29
N GLU A 73 19.87 -6.06 -15.42
CA GLU A 73 19.03 -5.89 -16.62
C GLU A 73 18.10 -7.10 -16.73
N PHE A 74 16.81 -6.85 -16.52
CA PHE A 74 15.82 -7.92 -16.47
C PHE A 74 14.46 -7.49 -17.06
N MET A 75 13.64 -8.48 -17.35
CA MET A 75 12.22 -8.35 -17.62
C MET A 75 11.48 -9.37 -16.77
N ILE A 76 10.40 -8.96 -16.14
CA ILE A 76 9.48 -9.83 -15.41
C ILE A 76 8.07 -9.62 -15.94
N THR A 77 7.28 -10.70 -16.07
CA THR A 77 5.93 -10.62 -16.65
C THR A 77 4.85 -10.12 -15.68
N THR A 78 5.21 -9.93 -14.41
CA THR A 78 4.28 -9.53 -13.35
C THR A 78 4.83 -8.35 -12.53
N PRO A 79 4.00 -7.46 -12.01
CA PRO A 79 4.39 -6.46 -11.01
C PRO A 79 4.48 -7.04 -9.59
N GLN A 80 4.24 -8.34 -9.41
CA GLN A 80 4.32 -8.99 -8.10
C GLN A 80 5.73 -8.87 -7.53
N ARG A 81 5.82 -8.68 -6.20
CA ARG A 81 7.10 -8.62 -5.48
C ARG A 81 7.84 -9.94 -5.58
N PHE A 82 9.14 -9.85 -5.78
CA PHE A 82 10.06 -10.98 -5.78
C PHE A 82 11.31 -10.64 -4.96
N HIS A 83 12.08 -11.65 -4.59
CA HIS A 83 13.31 -11.50 -3.82
C HIS A 83 14.51 -11.69 -4.74
N VAL A 84 15.51 -10.84 -4.55
CA VAL A 84 16.81 -10.94 -5.21
C VAL A 84 17.86 -11.01 -4.11
N GLY A 85 18.66 -12.07 -4.12
CA GLY A 85 19.71 -12.26 -3.14
C GLY A 85 20.97 -12.85 -3.71
N PHE A 86 22.02 -12.86 -2.92
CA PHE A 86 23.36 -13.31 -3.31
C PHE A 86 23.91 -14.25 -2.23
N THR A 87 24.46 -15.39 -2.68
CA THR A 87 25.23 -16.27 -1.80
C THR A 87 26.58 -15.62 -1.50
N THR A 88 26.98 -15.61 -0.24
CA THR A 88 28.21 -15.02 0.25
C THR A 88 28.98 -16.03 1.13
N GLU A 89 30.20 -15.73 1.50
CA GLU A 89 30.99 -16.57 2.45
C GLU A 89 30.32 -16.70 3.83
N THR A 90 29.41 -15.79 4.21
CA THR A 90 28.73 -15.76 5.51
C THR A 90 27.27 -16.17 5.45
N GLY A 91 26.74 -16.52 4.27
CA GLY A 91 25.34 -16.91 4.08
C GLY A 91 24.69 -16.30 2.86
N TYR A 92 23.38 -16.11 2.91
CA TYR A 92 22.58 -15.59 1.79
C TYR A 92 21.94 -14.25 2.17
N ASN A 93 22.30 -13.18 1.46
CA ASN A 93 21.76 -11.83 1.68
C ASN A 93 20.72 -11.51 0.62
N GLU A 94 19.55 -11.02 0.99
CA GLU A 94 18.48 -10.73 0.03
C GLU A 94 17.69 -9.47 0.33
N LEU A 95 17.05 -8.94 -0.71
CA LEU A 95 16.08 -7.84 -0.66
C LEU A 95 14.83 -8.22 -1.44
N ARG A 96 13.70 -7.58 -1.14
CA ARG A 96 12.51 -7.61 -1.97
C ARG A 96 12.56 -6.52 -3.04
N VAL A 97 12.11 -6.87 -4.24
CA VAL A 97 12.08 -5.98 -5.39
C VAL A 97 10.70 -6.04 -6.04
N MET A 98 10.27 -4.94 -6.64
CA MET A 98 9.07 -4.86 -7.43
C MET A 98 9.35 -4.02 -8.67
N SER A 99 8.85 -4.44 -9.84
CA SER A 99 9.03 -3.72 -11.09
C SER A 99 7.80 -2.88 -11.43
N TYR A 100 8.01 -1.61 -11.81
CA TYR A 100 6.98 -0.77 -12.42
C TYR A 100 6.80 -1.03 -13.92
N THR A 101 7.67 -1.85 -14.50
CA THR A 101 7.77 -2.07 -15.94
C THR A 101 7.48 -3.52 -16.33
N ALA A 102 6.54 -4.15 -15.63
CA ALA A 102 6.15 -5.53 -15.94
C ALA A 102 5.89 -5.72 -17.44
N ASN A 103 6.37 -6.83 -18.02
CA ASN A 103 6.46 -7.14 -19.44
C ASN A 103 7.44 -6.28 -20.26
N GLY A 104 8.19 -5.39 -19.64
CA GLY A 104 9.21 -4.57 -20.30
C GLY A 104 10.61 -4.80 -19.75
N TRP A 105 11.62 -4.68 -20.60
CA TRP A 105 13.01 -4.72 -20.18
C TRP A 105 13.39 -3.46 -19.42
N SER A 106 14.10 -3.62 -18.32
CA SER A 106 14.58 -2.48 -17.53
C SER A 106 15.91 -2.79 -16.88
N ARG A 107 16.64 -1.71 -16.60
CA ARG A 107 17.79 -1.69 -15.73
C ARG A 107 17.37 -1.15 -14.39
N LEU A 108 17.73 -1.86 -13.32
CA LEU A 108 17.51 -1.45 -11.94
C LEU A 108 18.85 -1.43 -11.21
N ALA A 109 19.23 -0.29 -10.67
CA ALA A 109 20.42 -0.11 -9.84
C ALA A 109 20.05 -0.25 -8.36
N ILE A 110 20.61 -1.25 -7.67
CA ILE A 110 20.33 -1.51 -6.25
C ILE A 110 21.58 -1.11 -5.44
N PRO A 111 21.47 -0.15 -4.50
CA PRO A 111 22.57 0.19 -3.60
C PRO A 111 22.99 -1.03 -2.76
N LEU A 112 24.27 -1.41 -2.83
CA LEU A 112 24.81 -2.56 -2.12
C LEU A 112 24.79 -2.41 -0.60
N ARG A 113 24.76 -1.18 -0.08
CA ARG A 113 24.56 -0.91 1.35
C ARG A 113 23.28 -1.58 1.89
N PHE A 114 22.24 -1.71 1.07
CA PHE A 114 20.98 -2.36 1.46
C PHE A 114 21.12 -3.85 1.71
N TYR A 115 22.12 -4.50 1.11
CA TYR A 115 22.48 -5.88 1.39
C TYR A 115 23.47 -6.03 2.55
N ARG A 116 24.27 -4.99 2.86
CA ARG A 116 25.35 -5.06 3.86
C ARG A 116 24.87 -4.62 5.25
N GLU A 117 24.10 -3.55 5.32
CA GLU A 117 23.78 -2.86 6.56
C GLU A 117 22.40 -3.26 7.08
N PRO A 118 22.24 -3.46 8.40
CA PRO A 118 20.94 -3.68 8.98
C PRO A 118 20.06 -2.43 8.86
N PRO A 119 18.71 -2.55 8.76
CA PRO A 119 17.80 -1.40 8.66
C PRO A 119 18.00 -0.36 9.74
N GLY A 120 18.55 -0.76 10.89
CA GLY A 120 18.86 0.11 12.01
C GLY A 120 20.05 1.03 11.85
N ALA A 121 20.87 0.83 10.82
CA ALA A 121 22.02 1.69 10.54
C ALA A 121 21.64 3.01 9.87
N TRP A 122 20.39 3.14 9.38
CA TRP A 122 19.90 4.38 8.74
C TRP A 122 19.03 5.16 9.71
N HIS A 123 19.30 6.47 9.81
CA HIS A 123 18.61 7.35 10.75
C HIS A 123 17.18 7.67 10.32
N ASP A 124 16.87 7.59 9.05
CA ASP A 124 15.53 7.83 8.52
C ASP A 124 14.69 6.56 8.53
N LEU A 125 13.73 6.48 9.44
CA LEU A 125 12.84 5.34 9.57
C LEU A 125 11.61 5.44 8.69
N ALA A 126 11.14 6.62 8.38
CA ALA A 126 9.96 6.81 7.55
C ALA A 126 10.19 6.33 6.10
N GLY A 127 11.44 6.45 5.61
CA GLY A 127 11.84 6.02 4.27
C GLY A 127 12.57 4.68 4.21
N THR A 128 12.82 4.00 5.35
CA THR A 128 13.74 2.85 5.37
C THR A 128 13.21 1.59 4.70
N TYR A 129 11.91 1.35 4.72
CA TYR A 129 11.37 0.11 4.17
C TYR A 129 11.25 0.11 2.65
N ASN A 130 10.92 1.27 2.08
CA ASN A 130 10.60 1.42 0.67
C ASN A 130 11.53 2.44 0.03
N GLN A 131 12.28 1.99 -0.95
CA GLN A 131 13.19 2.83 -1.72
C GLN A 131 12.73 2.89 -3.17
N PRO A 132 11.88 3.87 -3.55
CA PRO A 132 11.42 4.01 -4.92
C PRO A 132 12.56 4.43 -5.84
N ARG A 133 12.71 3.67 -6.92
CA ARG A 133 13.62 3.92 -8.04
C ARG A 133 12.80 4.30 -9.28
N ASN A 134 13.44 4.59 -10.41
CA ASN A 134 12.71 4.97 -11.62
C ASN A 134 11.95 3.80 -12.26
N THR A 135 12.53 2.59 -12.28
CA THR A 135 11.94 1.42 -12.94
C THR A 135 11.41 0.38 -11.97
N GLY A 136 11.57 0.58 -10.68
CA GLY A 136 11.17 -0.37 -9.67
C GLY A 136 11.19 0.20 -8.27
N TRP A 137 10.97 -0.69 -7.34
CA TRP A 137 10.89 -0.39 -5.91
C TRP A 137 11.66 -1.45 -5.13
N ILE A 138 12.49 -1.03 -4.19
CA ILE A 138 13.29 -1.90 -3.34
C ILE A 138 12.72 -1.82 -1.92
N ASN A 139 12.35 -2.97 -1.38
CA ASN A 139 11.92 -3.09 0.00
C ASN A 139 13.04 -3.74 0.83
N LEU A 140 13.37 -3.10 1.93
CA LEU A 140 14.52 -3.40 2.75
C LEU A 140 14.32 -4.59 3.71
N GLY A 141 13.37 -5.46 3.45
CA GLY A 141 13.20 -6.72 4.21
C GLY A 141 14.08 -7.85 3.65
N GLY A 142 14.82 -8.55 4.51
CA GLY A 142 15.65 -9.70 4.16
C GLY A 142 16.92 -9.81 5.00
N GLN A 143 17.68 -10.88 4.79
CA GLN A 143 18.96 -11.11 5.47
C GLN A 143 20.06 -10.23 4.89
N ARG A 144 21.01 -9.85 5.69
CA ARG A 144 22.10 -8.93 5.36
C ARG A 144 23.42 -9.37 5.96
N GLY A 145 24.50 -8.91 5.34
CA GLY A 145 25.87 -9.16 5.79
C GLY A 145 26.90 -8.75 4.74
N PRO A 146 28.20 -9.06 4.96
CA PRO A 146 29.26 -8.80 4.01
C PRO A 146 28.98 -9.44 2.63
N LEU A 147 29.38 -8.76 1.56
CA LEU A 147 29.26 -9.24 0.18
C LEU A 147 30.61 -9.71 -0.33
N ARG A 148 31.14 -10.77 0.29
CA ARG A 148 32.39 -11.45 -0.08
C ARG A 148 32.12 -12.90 -0.44
N GLY A 149 32.95 -13.46 -1.31
CA GLY A 149 32.74 -14.81 -1.83
C GLY A 149 31.47 -14.96 -2.65
N VAL A 150 31.01 -13.87 -3.28
CA VAL A 150 29.77 -13.86 -4.05
C VAL A 150 29.94 -14.64 -5.34
N ASP A 151 29.18 -15.72 -5.53
CA ASP A 151 29.25 -16.62 -6.67
C ASP A 151 27.92 -16.86 -7.37
N SER A 152 26.79 -16.63 -6.69
CA SER A 152 25.46 -16.92 -7.23
C SER A 152 24.42 -15.88 -6.85
N ILE A 153 23.41 -15.75 -7.73
CA ILE A 153 22.21 -14.94 -7.52
C ILE A 153 20.99 -15.85 -7.37
N GLY A 154 20.23 -15.63 -6.30
CA GLY A 154 18.95 -16.28 -6.05
C GLY A 154 17.79 -15.35 -6.38
N ILE A 155 16.81 -15.87 -7.09
CA ILE A 155 15.56 -15.16 -7.39
C ILE A 155 14.41 -16.04 -6.98
N ARG A 156 13.52 -15.51 -6.11
CA ARG A 156 12.35 -16.25 -5.61
C ARG A 156 11.13 -15.36 -5.42
N MET A 157 9.95 -15.94 -5.53
CA MET A 157 8.66 -15.27 -5.37
C MET A 157 7.78 -16.08 -4.43
N ARG A 158 7.09 -15.40 -3.52
CA ARG A 158 6.09 -16.02 -2.66
C ARG A 158 4.74 -16.07 -3.36
N ALA A 159 4.10 -17.24 -3.32
CA ALA A 159 2.77 -17.48 -3.84
C ALA A 159 2.52 -16.81 -5.20
N PRO A 160 3.26 -17.20 -6.27
CA PRO A 160 3.10 -16.59 -7.59
C PRO A 160 1.65 -16.63 -8.06
N VAL A 161 1.15 -15.53 -8.61
CA VAL A 161 -0.18 -15.45 -9.22
C VAL A 161 -0.03 -15.69 -10.72
N GLY A 162 -0.59 -16.80 -11.20
CA GLY A 162 -0.46 -17.21 -12.60
C GLY A 162 0.96 -17.68 -12.97
N ASP A 163 1.14 -18.03 -14.23
CA ASP A 163 2.42 -18.51 -14.78
C ASP A 163 3.28 -17.30 -15.15
N GLN A 164 4.15 -16.91 -14.24
CA GLN A 164 5.02 -15.75 -14.39
C GLN A 164 6.44 -16.15 -14.77
N VAL A 165 7.12 -15.29 -15.52
CA VAL A 165 8.49 -15.51 -16.00
C VAL A 165 9.36 -14.29 -15.70
N LEU A 166 10.58 -14.55 -15.20
CA LEU A 166 11.63 -13.55 -15.12
C LEU A 166 12.76 -13.94 -16.09
N LYS A 167 13.22 -12.97 -16.87
CA LYS A 167 14.38 -13.06 -17.76
C LYS A 167 15.45 -12.12 -17.24
N LEU A 168 16.63 -12.63 -16.92
CA LEU A 168 17.77 -11.87 -16.46
C LEU A 168 18.87 -11.90 -17.51
N ARG A 169 19.22 -10.72 -18.04
CA ARG A 169 20.23 -10.56 -19.10
C ARG A 169 21.63 -10.37 -18.54
N SER A 170 21.77 -9.54 -17.52
CA SER A 170 23.08 -9.23 -16.95
C SER A 170 23.00 -8.80 -15.49
N VAL A 171 24.11 -9.03 -14.79
CA VAL A 171 24.43 -8.47 -13.48
C VAL A 171 25.74 -7.71 -13.64
N SER A 172 25.83 -6.47 -13.18
CA SER A 172 27.07 -5.68 -13.20
C SER A 172 27.25 -4.89 -11.91
N LEU A 173 28.49 -4.49 -11.63
CA LEU A 173 28.87 -3.76 -10.41
C LEU A 173 29.38 -2.38 -10.76
N HIS A 174 28.96 -1.37 -10.00
CA HIS A 174 29.30 0.03 -10.23
C HIS A 174 29.72 0.71 -8.92
N VAL A 175 30.66 1.67 -9.03
CA VAL A 175 31.11 2.51 -7.92
C VAL A 175 30.18 3.73 -7.76
N GLU A 176 29.65 4.23 -8.88
CA GLU A 176 28.70 5.35 -8.91
C GLU A 176 27.33 4.84 -9.33
N ASP A 177 26.26 5.57 -8.97
CA ASP A 177 24.89 5.21 -9.38
C ASP A 177 24.74 5.40 -10.90
N PRO A 178 24.57 4.32 -11.69
CA PRO A 178 24.40 4.45 -13.13
C PRO A 178 22.96 4.82 -13.52
N GLY A 179 22.07 4.98 -12.54
CA GLY A 179 20.64 5.24 -12.74
C GLY A 179 19.84 4.03 -13.20
N ASP A 180 18.54 4.14 -13.09
CA ASP A 180 17.57 3.16 -13.58
C ASP A 180 17.01 3.62 -14.92
N ILE A 181 16.84 2.68 -15.86
CA ILE A 181 16.37 2.99 -17.22
C ILE A 181 15.37 1.93 -17.66
N TYR A 182 14.21 2.37 -18.13
CA TYR A 182 13.31 1.54 -18.90
C TYR A 182 13.86 1.39 -20.32
N LEU A 183 14.05 0.15 -20.77
CA LEU A 183 14.72 -0.20 -22.02
C LEU A 183 13.76 -0.57 -23.15
N GLY A 184 12.45 -0.49 -22.90
CA GLY A 184 11.44 -0.83 -23.90
C GLY A 184 11.10 0.35 -24.81
N ASP A 185 10.61 0.04 -26.02
CA ASP A 185 10.16 1.03 -27.00
C ASP A 185 8.68 1.42 -26.83
N VAL A 186 7.87 0.55 -26.19
CA VAL A 186 6.46 0.79 -25.91
C VAL A 186 6.32 1.39 -24.53
N PRO A 187 5.65 2.54 -24.34
CA PRO A 187 5.45 3.13 -23.02
C PRO A 187 4.74 2.18 -22.07
N VAL A 188 5.10 2.25 -20.78
CA VAL A 188 4.49 1.44 -19.71
C VAL A 188 3.04 1.87 -19.44
N MET A 189 2.78 3.16 -19.51
CA MET A 189 1.46 3.77 -19.27
C MET A 189 0.90 4.35 -20.56
N ASP A 190 -0.35 4.01 -20.89
CA ASP A 190 -1.06 4.52 -22.06
C ASP A 190 -1.69 5.90 -21.79
N LYS A 191 -2.40 6.45 -22.80
CA LYS A 191 -3.08 7.75 -22.69
C LYS A 191 -4.26 7.80 -21.72
N PHE A 192 -4.71 6.65 -21.23
CA PHE A 192 -5.74 6.55 -20.19
C PHE A 192 -5.16 6.35 -18.78
N GLY A 193 -3.85 6.23 -18.67
CA GLY A 193 -3.18 5.94 -17.40
C GLY A 193 -3.13 4.44 -17.06
N GLN A 194 -3.54 3.56 -17.98
CA GLN A 194 -3.56 2.13 -17.81
C GLN A 194 -2.19 1.51 -18.14
N TRP A 195 -1.94 0.32 -17.61
CA TRP A 195 -0.79 -0.49 -17.97
C TRP A 195 -0.84 -0.90 -19.46
N ASN A 196 0.13 -0.44 -20.22
CA ASN A 196 0.15 -0.60 -21.67
C ASN A 196 0.83 -1.88 -22.16
N LEU A 197 1.64 -2.51 -21.30
CA LEU A 197 2.44 -3.69 -21.64
C LEU A 197 1.70 -5.02 -21.41
N GLY A 198 0.45 -4.97 -20.94
CA GLY A 198 -0.39 -6.13 -20.71
C GLY A 198 -1.83 -5.90 -21.12
N ASP A 199 -2.61 -6.98 -21.04
CA ASP A 199 -4.00 -7.00 -21.43
C ASP A 199 -4.87 -7.68 -20.38
N TRP A 200 -6.15 -7.30 -20.29
CA TRP A 200 -7.14 -7.90 -19.40
C TRP A 200 -8.55 -7.66 -19.90
N GLU A 201 -9.48 -8.44 -19.43
CA GLU A 201 -10.89 -8.26 -19.75
C GLU A 201 -11.40 -6.88 -19.28
N GLY A 202 -11.98 -6.11 -20.19
CA GLY A 202 -12.48 -4.75 -19.93
C GLY A 202 -11.42 -3.65 -19.99
N LYS A 203 -10.17 -3.92 -20.44
CA LYS A 203 -9.21 -2.85 -20.77
C LYS A 203 -9.77 -1.88 -21.79
N ILE A 204 -9.49 -0.60 -21.62
CA ILE A 204 -9.95 0.47 -22.52
C ILE A 204 -8.92 0.72 -23.61
N TYR A 205 -9.37 0.72 -24.86
CA TYR A 205 -8.54 0.98 -26.04
C TYR A 205 -8.96 2.25 -26.79
N SER A 206 -10.20 2.73 -26.57
CA SER A 206 -10.68 3.96 -27.23
C SER A 206 -11.55 4.81 -26.31
N GLU A 207 -11.66 6.10 -26.62
CA GLU A 207 -12.54 7.02 -25.88
C GLU A 207 -14.03 6.68 -26.08
N GLU A 208 -14.40 6.12 -27.24
CA GLU A 208 -15.78 5.69 -27.54
C GLU A 208 -16.16 4.52 -26.62
N GLN A 209 -15.25 3.55 -26.44
CA GLN A 209 -15.44 2.45 -25.50
C GLN A 209 -15.61 2.97 -24.08
N LEU A 210 -14.71 3.84 -23.65
CA LEU A 210 -14.74 4.40 -22.30
C LEU A 210 -16.04 5.19 -22.02
N LYS A 211 -16.49 5.98 -22.98
CA LYS A 211 -17.77 6.71 -22.87
C LYS A 211 -18.97 5.76 -22.73
N LYS A 212 -19.00 4.67 -23.46
CA LYS A 212 -20.08 3.66 -23.33
C LYS A 212 -20.11 3.01 -21.95
N GLU A 213 -18.93 2.71 -21.39
CA GLU A 213 -18.84 2.15 -20.04
C GLU A 213 -19.38 3.14 -18.98
N TRP A 214 -19.01 4.42 -19.09
CA TRP A 214 -19.54 5.45 -18.20
C TRP A 214 -21.04 5.68 -18.36
N GLU A 215 -21.54 5.71 -19.60
CA GLU A 215 -22.98 5.82 -19.88
C GLU A 215 -23.76 4.63 -19.32
N ALA A 216 -23.20 3.42 -19.39
CA ALA A 216 -23.80 2.23 -18.82
C ALA A 216 -23.89 2.33 -17.29
N GLU A 217 -22.83 2.81 -16.62
CA GLU A 217 -22.85 3.06 -15.18
C GLU A 217 -23.89 4.13 -14.80
N ASP A 218 -23.91 5.26 -15.51
CA ASP A 218 -24.80 6.38 -15.21
C ASP A 218 -26.28 5.95 -15.36
N ASN A 219 -26.59 5.08 -16.33
CA ASN A 219 -27.95 4.58 -16.59
C ASN A 219 -28.35 3.36 -15.73
N ALA A 220 -27.43 2.74 -14.99
CA ALA A 220 -27.72 1.53 -14.22
C ALA A 220 -28.69 1.75 -13.04
N GLY A 221 -28.96 3.01 -12.65
CA GLY A 221 -29.78 3.32 -11.50
C GLY A 221 -29.13 2.86 -10.18
N ASN A 222 -29.94 2.41 -9.21
CA ASN A 222 -29.45 1.76 -7.99
C ASN A 222 -29.80 0.27 -8.01
N PRO A 223 -28.93 -0.62 -8.51
CA PRO A 223 -29.24 -2.03 -8.62
C PRO A 223 -29.25 -2.75 -7.25
N PHE A 224 -28.67 -2.14 -6.23
CA PHE A 224 -28.47 -2.78 -4.91
C PHE A 224 -29.60 -2.44 -3.90
N GLY A 225 -30.38 -1.38 -4.12
CA GLY A 225 -31.53 -1.01 -3.27
C GLY A 225 -31.17 -0.14 -2.08
N ASP A 226 -32.07 -0.11 -1.08
CA ASP A 226 -31.95 0.70 0.14
C ASP A 226 -31.28 -0.12 1.26
N TYR A 227 -30.35 0.49 1.98
CA TYR A 227 -29.66 -0.10 3.14
C TYR A 227 -30.35 0.23 4.47
N GLY A 228 -31.45 0.95 4.45
CA GLY A 228 -32.15 1.35 5.67
C GLY A 228 -31.44 2.43 6.48
N TYR A 229 -30.55 3.21 5.86
CA TYR A 229 -29.82 4.25 6.56
C TYR A 229 -30.67 5.50 6.87
N SER A 230 -30.45 6.08 8.06
CA SER A 230 -30.91 7.40 8.46
C SER A 230 -30.18 8.50 7.67
N ARG A 231 -30.52 9.75 7.93
CA ARG A 231 -29.85 10.91 7.34
C ARG A 231 -28.32 10.86 7.54
N PHE A 232 -27.85 10.51 8.74
CA PHE A 232 -26.45 10.45 9.09
C PHE A 232 -25.79 9.07 8.85
N GLY A 233 -26.55 8.08 8.36
CA GLY A 233 -26.06 6.75 8.06
C GLY A 233 -26.30 5.69 9.13
N GLY A 234 -27.02 6.02 10.21
CA GLY A 234 -27.49 5.06 11.22
C GLY A 234 -28.65 4.20 10.68
N TYR A 235 -29.00 3.14 11.41
CA TYR A 235 -30.05 2.20 10.99
C TYR A 235 -31.44 2.71 11.41
N ARG A 236 -32.31 3.04 10.45
CA ARG A 236 -33.66 3.58 10.69
C ARG A 236 -34.52 2.68 11.59
N GLN A 237 -34.27 1.40 11.61
CA GLN A 237 -34.96 0.42 12.46
C GLN A 237 -34.52 0.42 13.92
N ALA A 238 -33.42 1.08 14.24
CA ALA A 238 -32.76 0.99 15.55
C ALA A 238 -32.49 2.38 16.14
N ARG A 239 -33.55 3.15 16.37
CA ARG A 239 -33.49 4.41 17.08
C ARG A 239 -33.62 4.18 18.57
N ILE A 240 -32.69 4.67 19.37
CA ILE A 240 -32.64 4.44 20.82
C ILE A 240 -33.07 5.67 21.64
N ASP A 241 -32.91 6.89 21.10
CA ASP A 241 -33.31 8.14 21.76
C ASP A 241 -33.52 9.28 20.75
N GLN A 242 -33.56 10.53 21.22
CA GLN A 242 -33.75 11.73 20.38
C GLN A 242 -32.46 12.24 19.75
N GLY A 243 -31.30 11.63 20.07
CA GLY A 243 -29.98 12.11 19.66
C GLY A 243 -29.45 13.29 20.46
N THR A 244 -28.16 13.53 20.36
CA THR A 244 -27.46 14.64 21.02
C THR A 244 -27.03 15.74 20.07
N GLY A 245 -27.19 15.52 18.75
CA GLY A 245 -26.68 16.40 17.72
C GLY A 245 -25.24 16.04 17.27
N PHE A 246 -24.59 15.08 17.95
CA PHE A 246 -23.25 14.60 17.64
C PHE A 246 -23.17 13.07 17.71
N PHE A 247 -22.16 12.49 17.08
CA PHE A 247 -21.86 11.06 17.22
C PHE A 247 -21.35 10.76 18.63
N ARG A 248 -21.71 9.61 19.16
CA ARG A 248 -21.22 9.07 20.43
C ARG A 248 -21.13 7.55 20.37
N THR A 249 -20.57 6.94 21.39
CA THR A 249 -20.51 5.49 21.56
C THR A 249 -21.46 5.03 22.66
N GLU A 250 -22.09 3.88 22.47
CA GLU A 250 -22.97 3.24 23.46
C GLU A 250 -22.76 1.73 23.47
N GLN A 251 -22.87 1.13 24.66
CA GLN A 251 -22.88 -0.32 24.79
C GLN A 251 -24.30 -0.82 25.05
N ILE A 252 -24.85 -1.63 24.14
CA ILE A 252 -26.21 -2.15 24.21
C ILE A 252 -26.16 -3.68 24.09
N ASN A 253 -26.71 -4.38 25.10
CA ASN A 253 -26.72 -5.83 25.17
C ASN A 253 -25.33 -6.48 25.00
N GLY A 254 -24.31 -5.83 25.58
CA GLY A 254 -22.92 -6.32 25.53
C GLY A 254 -22.18 -6.02 24.23
N ARG A 255 -22.79 -5.32 23.27
CA ARG A 255 -22.17 -4.89 22.00
C ARG A 255 -22.02 -3.39 21.95
N TRP A 256 -20.90 -2.92 21.43
CA TRP A 256 -20.64 -1.51 21.21
C TRP A 256 -21.24 -1.03 19.90
N TRP A 257 -21.70 0.22 19.89
CA TRP A 257 -22.25 0.90 18.72
C TRP A 257 -21.78 2.35 18.71
N PHE A 258 -21.63 2.94 17.55
CA PHE A 258 -21.87 4.37 17.42
C PHE A 258 -23.37 4.63 17.50
N VAL A 259 -23.71 5.82 17.95
CA VAL A 259 -25.04 6.40 17.86
C VAL A 259 -24.93 7.69 17.07
N ASP A 260 -25.73 7.84 16.02
CA ASP A 260 -25.69 9.00 15.15
C ASP A 260 -26.33 10.25 15.84
N PRO A 261 -26.16 11.45 15.27
CA PRO A 261 -26.68 12.70 15.84
C PRO A 261 -28.20 12.71 16.12
N GLU A 262 -28.97 11.86 15.45
CA GLU A 262 -30.44 11.74 15.60
C GLU A 262 -30.85 10.55 16.49
N GLY A 263 -29.91 9.83 17.09
CA GLY A 263 -30.15 8.76 18.04
C GLY A 263 -30.33 7.36 17.43
N TYR A 264 -29.89 7.14 16.19
CA TYR A 264 -29.91 5.84 15.56
C TYR A 264 -28.58 5.09 15.80
N LEU A 265 -28.66 3.77 16.01
CA LEU A 265 -27.48 2.92 16.04
C LEU A 265 -26.77 2.97 14.69
N PHE A 266 -25.45 3.07 14.75
CA PHE A 266 -24.63 3.30 13.57
C PHE A 266 -23.37 2.40 13.60
N LEU A 267 -23.04 1.81 12.47
CA LEU A 267 -21.77 1.14 12.22
C LEU A 267 -21.08 1.86 11.04
N SER A 268 -19.81 2.22 11.22
CA SER A 268 -19.10 3.00 10.21
C SER A 268 -18.53 2.10 9.11
N VAL A 269 -19.13 2.12 7.92
CA VAL A 269 -18.58 1.52 6.70
C VAL A 269 -17.90 2.61 5.90
N ALA A 270 -16.59 2.75 6.12
CA ALA A 270 -15.82 3.86 5.57
C ALA A 270 -14.89 3.43 4.43
N VAL A 271 -14.51 4.41 3.61
CA VAL A 271 -13.45 4.30 2.60
C VAL A 271 -12.51 5.48 2.72
N ASN A 272 -11.20 5.20 2.77
CA ASN A 272 -10.14 6.20 2.84
C ASN A 272 -9.85 6.85 1.48
N CYS A 273 -9.25 8.03 1.48
CA CYS A 273 -8.73 8.71 0.29
C CYS A 273 -9.79 9.02 -0.76
N VAL A 274 -11.04 9.28 -0.36
CA VAL A 274 -12.12 9.64 -1.29
C VAL A 274 -11.84 11.01 -1.91
N SER A 275 -11.49 11.02 -3.19
CA SER A 275 -11.13 12.24 -3.91
C SER A 275 -11.44 12.15 -5.39
N PRO A 276 -11.93 13.23 -6.03
CA PRO A 276 -12.04 13.32 -7.47
C PRO A 276 -10.67 13.17 -8.15
N GLY A 277 -10.56 12.31 -9.16
CA GLY A 277 -9.32 12.10 -9.90
C GLY A 277 -8.19 11.48 -9.05
N ALA A 278 -8.54 10.71 -8.00
CA ALA A 278 -7.57 9.94 -7.24
C ALA A 278 -6.91 8.87 -8.11
N GLY A 279 -5.63 8.60 -7.86
CA GLY A 279 -4.83 7.65 -8.62
C GLY A 279 -4.36 8.17 -9.99
N GLY A 280 -3.53 7.37 -10.65
CA GLY A 280 -3.06 7.65 -12.01
C GLY A 280 -2.08 8.81 -12.13
N ASN A 281 -1.31 9.14 -11.11
CA ASN A 281 -0.23 10.11 -11.24
C ASN A 281 0.94 9.48 -12.01
N ALA A 282 1.46 10.24 -12.97
CA ALA A 282 2.80 10.08 -13.50
C ALA A 282 3.73 11.00 -12.70
N VAL A 283 4.78 10.45 -12.13
CA VAL A 283 5.76 11.20 -11.32
C VAL A 283 7.16 11.00 -11.88
N ARG A 284 8.08 11.93 -11.62
CA ARG A 284 9.43 11.93 -12.17
C ARG A 284 9.43 11.87 -13.71
N ILE A 285 8.54 12.65 -14.33
CA ILE A 285 8.31 12.61 -15.79
C ILE A 285 9.60 12.87 -16.56
N ASN A 286 10.44 13.79 -16.09
CA ASN A 286 11.70 14.14 -16.76
C ASN A 286 12.67 12.95 -16.81
N GLU A 287 12.71 12.12 -15.77
CA GLU A 287 13.57 10.93 -15.68
C GLU A 287 12.95 9.70 -16.34
N ARG A 288 11.61 9.64 -16.40
CA ARG A 288 10.81 8.48 -16.82
C ARG A 288 10.03 8.72 -18.12
N ARG A 289 10.41 9.73 -18.92
CA ARG A 289 9.58 10.18 -20.06
C ARG A 289 9.19 9.07 -21.03
N ASN A 290 10.07 8.10 -21.26
CA ASN A 290 9.82 6.96 -22.13
C ASN A 290 8.88 5.90 -21.51
N MET A 291 8.59 5.98 -20.22
CA MET A 291 7.59 5.12 -19.56
C MET A 291 6.17 5.62 -19.78
N TYR A 292 5.99 6.88 -20.18
CA TYR A 292 4.68 7.51 -20.40
C TYR A 292 4.42 7.73 -21.87
N GLY A 293 3.25 7.34 -22.35
CA GLY A 293 2.80 7.63 -23.69
C GLY A 293 2.43 9.10 -23.89
N GLU A 294 1.20 9.37 -24.28
CA GLU A 294 0.65 10.72 -24.32
C GLU A 294 0.38 11.21 -22.89
N LEU A 295 0.90 12.38 -22.54
CA LEU A 295 0.64 13.02 -21.24
C LEU A 295 -0.65 13.83 -21.28
N PRO A 296 -1.32 14.01 -20.12
CA PRO A 296 -2.45 14.92 -19.99
C PRO A 296 -2.13 16.32 -20.52
N PRO A 297 -3.05 16.99 -21.25
CA PRO A 297 -2.86 18.39 -21.66
C PRO A 297 -2.84 19.34 -20.47
N GLU A 298 -2.26 20.53 -20.69
CA GLU A 298 -2.30 21.63 -19.73
C GLU A 298 -3.73 21.93 -19.26
N GLY A 299 -3.91 22.09 -17.96
CA GLY A 299 -5.19 22.33 -17.32
C GLY A 299 -6.12 21.11 -17.24
N LYS A 300 -5.75 19.97 -17.84
CA LYS A 300 -6.55 18.73 -17.83
C LYS A 300 -5.84 17.56 -17.14
N GLY A 301 -5.02 17.85 -16.15
CA GLY A 301 -4.20 16.88 -15.41
C GLY A 301 -2.71 17.18 -15.48
N PHE A 302 -2.28 18.14 -16.28
CA PHE A 302 -0.91 18.66 -16.32
C PHE A 302 -0.88 20.13 -15.95
N ASP A 303 0.09 20.51 -15.11
CA ASP A 303 0.35 21.88 -14.68
C ASP A 303 1.80 22.23 -15.05
N PRO A 304 2.03 23.23 -15.94
CA PRO A 304 3.38 23.67 -16.29
C PRO A 304 4.21 24.18 -15.09
N GLY A 305 3.55 24.63 -14.01
CA GLY A 305 4.20 25.01 -12.75
C GLY A 305 4.74 23.79 -11.96
N ARG A 306 4.34 22.58 -12.34
CA ARG A 306 4.77 21.31 -11.77
C ARG A 306 5.11 20.30 -12.88
N PRO A 307 6.12 20.57 -13.71
CA PRO A 307 6.35 19.87 -14.98
C PRO A 307 6.74 18.38 -14.81
N ASP A 308 7.08 17.97 -13.61
CA ASP A 308 7.52 16.61 -13.30
C ASP A 308 6.38 15.69 -12.82
N VAL A 309 5.14 16.19 -12.82
CA VAL A 309 3.94 15.45 -12.38
C VAL A 309 2.78 15.69 -13.34
N ALA A 310 2.04 14.62 -13.68
CA ALA A 310 0.77 14.70 -14.38
C ALA A 310 -0.23 13.72 -13.77
N ASN A 311 -1.54 13.99 -13.88
CA ASN A 311 -2.60 13.14 -13.32
C ASN A 311 -3.57 12.65 -14.41
N PHE A 312 -3.53 11.36 -14.69
CA PHE A 312 -4.38 10.72 -15.68
C PHE A 312 -5.82 10.54 -15.20
N GLY A 313 -6.04 10.30 -13.92
CA GLY A 313 -7.38 10.24 -13.32
C GLY A 313 -8.14 11.55 -13.56
N THR A 314 -7.50 12.69 -13.29
CA THR A 314 -8.07 14.01 -13.61
C THR A 314 -8.36 14.16 -15.08
N TRP A 315 -7.46 13.72 -15.98
CA TRP A 315 -7.69 13.77 -17.42
C TRP A 315 -8.89 12.93 -17.87
N ASN A 316 -9.06 11.73 -17.27
CA ASN A 316 -10.23 10.89 -17.54
C ASN A 316 -11.52 11.54 -17.05
N LEU A 317 -11.50 12.24 -15.90
CA LEU A 317 -12.66 13.01 -15.45
C LEU A 317 -13.01 14.16 -16.41
N HIS A 318 -12.01 14.84 -16.99
CA HIS A 318 -12.25 15.83 -18.05
C HIS A 318 -12.84 15.21 -19.32
N ARG A 319 -12.44 13.99 -19.70
CA ARG A 319 -13.05 13.25 -20.82
C ARG A 319 -14.51 12.91 -20.53
N ARG A 320 -14.83 12.56 -19.28
CA ARG A 320 -16.18 12.18 -18.85
C ARG A 320 -17.11 13.37 -18.72
N TYR A 321 -16.66 14.44 -18.09
CA TYR A 321 -17.52 15.53 -17.61
C TYR A 321 -17.19 16.91 -18.21
N GLY A 322 -16.13 17.04 -19.00
CA GLY A 322 -15.67 18.34 -19.49
C GLY A 322 -15.15 19.25 -18.37
N ASP A 323 -15.38 20.55 -18.52
CA ASP A 323 -14.87 21.55 -17.57
C ASP A 323 -15.58 21.51 -16.20
N ASP A 324 -16.79 20.92 -16.13
CA ASP A 324 -17.55 20.72 -14.90
C ASP A 324 -17.10 19.49 -14.10
N TYR A 325 -15.98 18.86 -14.47
CA TYR A 325 -15.57 17.55 -13.96
C TYR A 325 -15.51 17.48 -12.41
N ARG A 326 -15.09 18.54 -11.74
CA ARG A 326 -14.98 18.55 -10.27
C ARG A 326 -16.31 18.36 -9.60
N GLU A 327 -17.30 19.17 -9.98
CA GLU A 327 -18.63 19.11 -9.39
C GLU A 327 -19.33 17.79 -9.72
N LYS A 328 -19.30 17.40 -10.99
CA LYS A 328 -19.95 16.16 -11.45
C LYS A 328 -19.30 14.90 -10.89
N SER A 329 -17.97 14.87 -10.71
CA SER A 329 -17.30 13.74 -10.08
C SER A 329 -17.59 13.64 -8.58
N ILE A 330 -17.73 14.77 -7.87
CA ILE A 330 -18.16 14.77 -6.46
C ILE A 330 -19.59 14.21 -6.35
N GLU A 331 -20.50 14.61 -7.21
CA GLU A 331 -21.87 14.07 -7.24
C GLU A 331 -21.87 12.56 -7.53
N ASN A 332 -21.03 12.12 -8.46
CA ASN A 332 -20.91 10.70 -8.78
C ASN A 332 -20.29 9.90 -7.60
N ILE A 333 -19.33 10.46 -6.87
CA ILE A 333 -18.80 9.86 -5.63
C ILE A 333 -19.92 9.56 -4.65
N PHE A 334 -20.79 10.54 -4.37
CA PHE A 334 -21.91 10.31 -3.45
C PHE A 334 -22.91 9.30 -4.00
N THR A 335 -23.22 9.34 -5.29
CA THR A 335 -24.07 8.33 -5.93
C THR A 335 -23.52 6.92 -5.76
N ARG A 336 -22.22 6.74 -5.96
CA ARG A 336 -21.51 5.46 -5.76
C ARG A 336 -21.52 5.04 -4.30
N MET A 337 -21.25 5.95 -3.35
CA MET A 337 -21.32 5.63 -1.93
C MET A 337 -22.72 5.16 -1.52
N GLU A 338 -23.77 5.82 -2.03
CA GLU A 338 -25.16 5.42 -1.79
C GLU A 338 -25.47 4.04 -2.40
N ARG A 339 -25.00 3.79 -3.61
CA ARG A 339 -25.20 2.50 -4.29
C ARG A 339 -24.45 1.34 -3.60
N TRP A 340 -23.27 1.61 -3.08
CA TRP A 340 -22.38 0.56 -2.53
C TRP A 340 -22.51 0.36 -1.02
N GLY A 341 -23.41 1.08 -0.36
CA GLY A 341 -23.66 0.97 1.09
C GLY A 341 -22.59 1.62 1.96
N ILE A 342 -21.78 2.55 1.40
CA ILE A 342 -20.78 3.30 2.12
C ILE A 342 -21.47 4.48 2.82
N ASN A 343 -21.39 4.54 4.16
CA ASN A 343 -22.02 5.59 4.94
C ASN A 343 -21.03 6.60 5.53
N THR A 344 -19.72 6.34 5.44
CA THR A 344 -18.66 7.17 6.05
C THR A 344 -17.54 7.48 5.06
N ILE A 345 -17.09 8.74 5.04
CA ILE A 345 -15.87 9.18 4.35
C ILE A 345 -14.71 9.01 5.32
N GLY A 346 -13.75 8.15 4.95
CA GLY A 346 -12.58 7.85 5.76
C GLY A 346 -11.50 8.92 5.69
N ASN A 347 -10.37 8.61 6.34
CA ASN A 347 -9.23 9.51 6.46
C ASN A 347 -8.59 9.87 5.10
N TRP A 348 -7.85 10.98 5.04
CA TRP A 348 -7.15 11.52 3.85
C TRP A 348 -8.04 11.84 2.64
N SER A 349 -9.34 11.90 2.85
CA SER A 349 -10.29 12.27 1.82
C SER A 349 -10.26 13.77 1.51
N SER A 350 -10.67 14.14 0.29
CA SER A 350 -10.70 15.53 -0.16
C SER A 350 -11.67 16.38 0.67
N THR A 351 -11.22 17.55 1.10
CA THR A 351 -12.07 18.55 1.76
C THR A 351 -13.23 19.00 0.87
N GLN A 352 -13.09 18.95 -0.46
CA GLN A 352 -14.18 19.27 -1.40
C GLN A 352 -15.33 18.26 -1.30
N VAL A 353 -15.05 17.00 -0.97
CA VAL A 353 -16.05 15.96 -0.73
C VAL A 353 -16.62 16.09 0.69
N ILE A 354 -15.75 16.19 1.70
CA ILE A 354 -16.11 16.27 3.11
C ILE A 354 -17.07 17.45 3.37
N ASN A 355 -16.77 18.65 2.85
CA ASN A 355 -17.53 19.88 3.07
C ASN A 355 -18.91 19.89 2.41
N ARG A 356 -19.30 18.83 1.66
CA ARG A 356 -20.68 18.68 1.18
C ARG A 356 -21.67 18.30 2.28
N ASN A 357 -21.19 17.77 3.41
CA ASN A 357 -22.04 17.37 4.54
C ASN A 357 -23.19 16.42 4.10
N ARG A 358 -22.83 15.37 3.36
CA ARG A 358 -23.81 14.36 2.87
C ARG A 358 -23.58 12.97 3.43
N LYS A 359 -22.40 12.72 3.98
CA LYS A 359 -22.01 11.47 4.66
C LYS A 359 -21.24 11.80 5.92
N ALA A 360 -21.33 10.95 6.91
CA ALA A 360 -20.46 11.02 8.08
C ALA A 360 -19.00 10.97 7.65
N PHE A 361 -18.09 11.58 8.41
CA PHE A 361 -16.65 11.57 8.07
C PHE A 361 -15.76 11.58 9.31
N MET A 362 -14.50 11.20 9.11
CA MET A 362 -13.44 11.18 10.11
C MET A 362 -12.26 12.00 9.62
N LEU A 363 -11.55 12.67 10.53
CA LEU A 363 -10.40 13.51 10.22
C LEU A 363 -9.18 13.10 11.05
N GLN A 364 -7.98 13.35 10.52
CA GLN A 364 -6.75 13.25 11.29
C GLN A 364 -6.22 14.62 11.62
N LEU A 365 -5.93 14.87 12.90
CA LEU A 365 -5.31 16.09 13.39
C LEU A 365 -3.93 16.29 12.76
N ARG A 366 -3.47 17.52 12.70
CA ARG A 366 -2.18 17.93 12.16
C ARG A 366 -1.51 18.97 13.03
N GLY A 367 -0.18 19.09 12.92
CA GLY A 367 0.57 20.10 13.65
C GLY A 367 0.80 19.78 15.13
N LEU A 368 0.71 18.51 15.51
CA LEU A 368 0.83 18.05 16.91
C LEU A 368 2.27 17.89 17.39
N GLY A 369 3.27 18.34 16.64
CA GLY A 369 4.68 18.21 17.01
C GLY A 369 5.26 16.79 16.84
N ILE A 370 4.57 15.91 16.11
CA ILE A 370 5.08 14.57 15.78
C ILE A 370 6.24 14.71 14.79
N GLU A 371 7.37 14.09 15.10
CA GLU A 371 8.60 14.20 14.34
C GLU A 371 9.05 12.84 13.77
N GLY A 372 9.38 12.81 12.47
CA GLY A 372 9.93 11.60 11.82
C GLY A 372 11.27 11.18 12.43
N GLU A 373 12.12 12.14 12.79
CA GLU A 373 13.41 11.90 13.47
C GLU A 373 13.25 11.19 14.81
N LEU A 374 12.15 11.43 15.52
CA LEU A 374 11.77 10.74 16.76
C LEU A 374 10.84 9.55 16.52
N MET A 375 10.90 8.93 15.35
CA MET A 375 10.10 7.76 14.98
C MET A 375 8.57 7.95 15.13
N GLY A 376 8.08 9.18 15.02
CA GLY A 376 6.67 9.49 15.21
C GLY A 376 6.27 9.79 16.67
N LEU A 377 7.21 10.02 17.58
CA LEU A 377 6.99 10.62 18.88
C LEU A 377 7.14 12.15 18.80
N ALA A 378 6.55 12.89 19.73
CA ALA A 378 6.75 14.33 19.88
C ALA A 378 7.75 14.62 21.00
N ASP A 379 8.52 15.73 20.90
CA ASP A 379 9.27 16.27 22.06
C ASP A 379 8.31 17.00 23.01
N VAL A 380 7.69 16.22 23.89
CA VAL A 380 6.67 16.70 24.85
C VAL A 380 7.26 17.57 25.96
N TYR A 381 8.58 17.57 26.12
CA TYR A 381 9.31 18.34 27.12
C TYR A 381 9.78 19.70 26.60
N ALA A 382 9.62 19.95 25.27
CA ALA A 382 10.00 21.21 24.66
C ALA A 382 9.16 22.38 25.19
N ASP A 383 9.79 23.53 25.47
CA ASP A 383 9.13 24.74 25.96
C ASP A 383 7.91 25.10 25.11
N GLY A 384 6.75 25.25 25.74
CA GLY A 384 5.51 25.62 25.09
C GLY A 384 4.93 24.53 24.17
N PHE A 385 5.27 23.27 24.36
CA PHE A 385 4.70 22.14 23.62
C PHE A 385 3.18 22.13 23.73
N ASP A 386 2.64 22.23 24.94
CA ASP A 386 1.20 22.29 25.24
C ASP A 386 0.49 23.42 24.49
N THR A 387 1.08 24.60 24.52
CA THR A 387 0.53 25.79 23.82
C THR A 387 0.51 25.61 22.31
N ARG A 388 1.57 25.04 21.73
CA ARG A 388 1.63 24.76 20.28
C ARG A 388 0.61 23.71 19.87
N VAL A 389 0.44 22.66 20.65
CA VAL A 389 -0.58 21.61 20.41
C VAL A 389 -1.96 22.22 20.50
N ASP A 390 -2.24 23.01 21.55
CA ASP A 390 -3.55 23.67 21.74
C ASP A 390 -3.91 24.58 20.56
N GLU A 391 -2.98 25.39 20.09
CA GLU A 391 -3.17 26.27 18.94
C GLU A 391 -3.38 25.48 17.63
N ALA A 392 -2.62 24.39 17.43
CA ALA A 392 -2.77 23.54 16.26
C ALA A 392 -4.14 22.85 16.25
N VAL A 393 -4.56 22.28 17.38
CA VAL A 393 -5.89 21.65 17.53
C VAL A 393 -6.99 22.69 17.34
N ARG A 394 -6.91 23.85 18.01
CA ARG A 394 -7.87 24.94 17.86
C ARG A 394 -8.06 25.33 16.40
N THR A 395 -6.94 25.58 15.71
CA THR A 395 -6.97 26.01 14.30
C THR A 395 -7.55 24.94 13.37
N PHE A 396 -7.18 23.67 13.60
CA PHE A 396 -7.64 22.56 12.78
C PHE A 396 -9.14 22.27 13.01
N THR A 397 -9.62 22.31 14.25
CA THR A 397 -10.99 21.93 14.61
C THR A 397 -12.01 23.04 14.38
N GLU A 398 -11.61 24.32 14.37
CA GLU A 398 -12.50 25.49 14.25
C GLU A 398 -13.54 25.37 13.10
N PRO A 399 -13.18 24.92 11.87
CA PRO A 399 -14.15 24.77 10.78
C PRO A 399 -15.20 23.66 11.01
N TYR A 400 -14.94 22.73 11.95
CA TYR A 400 -15.71 21.51 12.12
C TYR A 400 -16.36 21.35 13.50
N LYS A 401 -16.05 22.21 14.49
CA LYS A 401 -16.43 22.07 15.90
C LYS A 401 -17.95 21.90 16.16
N ASP A 402 -18.78 22.43 15.26
CA ASP A 402 -20.23 22.34 15.35
C ASP A 402 -20.85 21.47 14.25
N ASN A 403 -20.00 20.68 13.51
CA ASN A 403 -20.46 19.91 12.35
C ASN A 403 -20.99 18.53 12.77
N PRO A 404 -22.31 18.27 12.67
CA PRO A 404 -22.90 17.00 13.11
C PRO A 404 -22.50 15.80 12.22
N TRP A 405 -21.88 16.02 11.07
CA TRP A 405 -21.42 14.94 10.18
C TRP A 405 -20.05 14.41 10.56
N LEU A 406 -19.29 15.13 11.36
CA LEU A 406 -18.00 14.66 11.85
C LEU A 406 -18.20 13.67 12.99
N ILE A 407 -17.65 12.45 12.85
CA ILE A 407 -17.63 11.45 13.91
C ILE A 407 -16.59 11.85 14.97
N GLY A 408 -15.38 12.15 14.53
CA GLY A 408 -14.28 12.52 15.43
C GLY A 408 -12.95 12.65 14.72
N TYR A 409 -11.89 12.74 15.53
CA TYR A 409 -10.54 12.99 15.09
C TYR A 409 -9.62 11.83 15.45
N PHE A 410 -8.81 11.37 14.48
CA PHE A 410 -7.63 10.56 14.74
C PHE A 410 -6.47 11.45 15.17
N THR A 411 -5.70 11.02 16.15
CA THR A 411 -4.54 11.76 16.67
C THR A 411 -3.34 11.64 15.72
N ALA A 412 -3.05 10.41 15.23
CA ALA A 412 -1.94 10.14 14.30
C ALA A 412 -2.18 8.85 13.52
N ASN A 413 -1.13 8.38 12.83
CA ASN A 413 -1.14 7.12 12.08
C ASN A 413 0.20 6.40 12.22
N GLU A 414 0.15 5.13 12.61
CA GLU A 414 1.24 4.14 12.61
C GLU A 414 2.58 4.67 13.15
N PRO A 415 2.65 5.07 14.44
CA PRO A 415 3.91 5.54 15.03
C PRO A 415 4.97 4.43 14.95
N ALA A 416 6.10 4.74 14.32
CA ALA A 416 7.14 3.76 14.02
C ALA A 416 7.97 3.34 15.26
N TRP A 417 7.85 4.05 16.39
CA TRP A 417 8.58 3.73 17.61
C TRP A 417 8.02 2.52 18.35
N LEU A 418 6.76 2.16 18.12
CA LEU A 418 6.09 1.07 18.83
C LEU A 418 6.82 -0.26 18.59
N GLY A 419 7.25 -0.92 19.69
CA GLY A 419 8.08 -2.12 19.64
C GLY A 419 9.58 -1.84 19.37
N HIS A 420 9.97 -0.57 19.30
CA HIS A 420 11.34 -0.12 19.05
C HIS A 420 11.81 0.94 20.08
N GLU A 421 11.28 0.89 21.30
CA GLU A 421 11.46 1.90 22.34
C GLU A 421 12.93 2.10 22.72
N GLU A 422 13.69 1.01 22.88
CA GLU A 422 15.13 1.09 23.17
C GLU A 422 15.90 1.78 22.04
N ARG A 423 15.53 1.48 20.80
CA ARG A 423 16.11 2.12 19.63
C ARG A 423 15.80 3.61 19.60
N LEU A 424 14.56 4.00 19.90
CA LEU A 424 14.19 5.41 20.00
C LEU A 424 15.00 6.13 21.08
N CYS A 425 15.22 5.51 22.26
CA CYS A 425 16.11 6.07 23.27
C CYS A 425 17.54 6.27 22.76
N ASN A 426 18.09 5.32 21.98
CA ASN A 426 19.42 5.46 21.38
C ASN A 426 19.47 6.63 20.38
N ILE A 427 18.42 6.80 19.58
CA ILE A 427 18.29 7.94 18.65
C ILE A 427 18.28 9.25 19.45
N ILE A 428 17.45 9.37 20.48
CA ILE A 428 17.33 10.56 21.32
C ILE A 428 18.68 10.91 21.96
N LEU A 429 19.37 9.93 22.53
CA LEU A 429 20.70 10.13 23.16
C LEU A 429 21.77 10.52 22.14
N GLY A 430 21.65 10.09 20.88
CA GLY A 430 22.54 10.38 19.77
C GLY A 430 22.29 11.71 19.05
N LEU A 431 21.25 12.47 19.40
CA LEU A 431 20.97 13.77 18.79
C LEU A 431 22.14 14.75 19.05
N ASP A 432 22.51 15.51 18.02
CA ASP A 432 23.62 16.48 18.11
C ASP A 432 23.26 17.73 18.92
N ASP A 433 21.99 18.04 19.03
CA ASP A 433 21.45 19.22 19.69
C ASP A 433 21.05 18.94 21.15
N ASP A 434 20.97 20.01 21.96
CA ASP A 434 20.54 19.98 23.35
C ASP A 434 19.01 20.10 23.46
N ARG A 435 18.28 19.12 22.89
CA ARG A 435 16.81 19.09 22.89
C ARG A 435 16.26 18.73 24.28
N ALA A 436 15.05 19.19 24.57
CA ALA A 436 14.43 18.95 25.87
C ALA A 436 14.22 17.47 26.16
N ILE A 437 13.73 16.69 25.20
CA ILE A 437 13.55 15.24 25.36
C ILE A 437 14.87 14.51 25.63
N LYS A 438 16.00 14.96 25.05
CA LYS A 438 17.33 14.37 25.31
C LYS A 438 17.76 14.64 26.76
N ARG A 439 17.68 15.90 27.22
CA ARG A 439 18.03 16.25 28.62
C ARG A 439 17.18 15.48 29.63
N GLU A 440 15.86 15.36 29.36
CA GLU A 440 14.97 14.61 30.24
C GLU A 440 15.29 13.11 30.28
N LEU A 441 15.60 12.51 29.10
CA LEU A 441 16.02 11.11 29.03
C LEU A 441 17.35 10.90 29.78
N GLU A 442 18.34 11.76 29.56
CA GLU A 442 19.63 11.69 30.28
C GLU A 442 19.43 11.79 31.78
N ASN A 443 18.63 12.76 32.27
CA ASN A 443 18.31 12.90 33.71
C ASN A 443 17.59 11.66 34.26
N TYR A 444 16.63 11.14 33.52
CA TYR A 444 15.87 9.95 33.92
C TYR A 444 16.76 8.71 34.01
N LEU A 445 17.62 8.48 33.02
CA LEU A 445 18.57 7.36 32.99
C LEU A 445 19.75 7.55 33.92
N GLY A 446 20.06 8.77 34.41
CA GLY A 446 21.09 9.04 35.44
C GLY A 446 20.85 8.33 36.78
N GLN A 447 19.62 7.85 37.04
CA GLN A 447 19.25 7.03 38.18
C GLN A 447 19.39 5.51 37.93
N GLY A 448 19.86 5.11 36.78
CA GLY A 448 20.03 3.74 36.31
C GLY A 448 19.54 3.59 34.86
N ASP A 449 20.38 3.06 33.98
CA ASP A 449 20.05 2.79 32.57
C ASP A 449 19.76 1.29 32.43
N THR A 450 18.47 0.95 32.27
CA THR A 450 18.01 -0.41 31.99
C THR A 450 16.99 -0.40 30.88
N PRO A 451 16.79 -1.52 30.15
CA PRO A 451 15.77 -1.63 29.10
C PRO A 451 14.38 -1.21 29.58
N GLU A 452 13.98 -1.64 30.77
CA GLU A 452 12.65 -1.34 31.33
C GLU A 452 12.49 0.17 31.60
N ARG A 453 13.53 0.84 32.09
CA ARG A 453 13.48 2.30 32.29
C ARG A 453 13.41 3.06 30.97
N ARG A 454 14.10 2.60 29.94
CA ARG A 454 14.02 3.18 28.61
C ARG A 454 12.60 3.08 28.05
N VAL A 455 11.99 1.89 28.14
CA VAL A 455 10.59 1.67 27.73
C VAL A 455 9.65 2.58 28.52
N SER A 456 9.80 2.62 29.86
CA SER A 456 8.94 3.45 30.72
C SER A 456 9.04 4.95 30.39
N PHE A 457 10.23 5.45 30.03
CA PHE A 457 10.38 6.85 29.60
C PHE A 457 9.59 7.15 28.31
N ILE A 458 9.66 6.27 27.33
CA ILE A 458 8.91 6.45 26.07
C ILE A 458 7.40 6.39 26.31
N TYR A 459 6.92 5.46 27.14
CA TYR A 459 5.51 5.33 27.46
C TYR A 459 4.97 6.53 28.25
N GLU A 460 5.75 7.08 29.16
CA GLU A 460 5.41 8.30 29.88
C GLU A 460 5.37 9.51 28.93
N SER A 461 6.35 9.65 28.04
CA SER A 461 6.35 10.70 27.02
C SER A 461 5.13 10.58 26.09
N PHE A 462 4.77 9.36 25.71
CA PHE A 462 3.60 9.09 24.92
C PHE A 462 2.29 9.42 25.65
N ARG A 463 2.17 9.09 26.94
CA ARG A 463 1.03 9.43 27.78
C ARG A 463 0.85 10.95 27.86
N ILE A 464 1.91 11.71 28.12
CA ILE A 464 1.88 13.19 28.14
C ILE A 464 1.39 13.73 26.81
N PHE A 465 1.90 13.19 25.70
CA PHE A 465 1.46 13.56 24.35
C PHE A 465 -0.05 13.36 24.18
N LEU A 466 -0.56 12.18 24.49
CA LEU A 466 -1.99 11.87 24.33
C LEU A 466 -2.90 12.73 25.20
N GLU A 467 -2.56 12.90 26.49
CA GLU A 467 -3.32 13.72 27.43
C GLU A 467 -3.37 15.19 26.99
N THR A 468 -2.24 15.72 26.48
CA THR A 468 -2.19 17.11 25.95
C THR A 468 -3.08 17.29 24.74
N VAL A 469 -3.05 16.35 23.79
CA VAL A 469 -3.89 16.40 22.59
C VAL A 469 -5.37 16.26 22.96
N ASP A 470 -5.72 15.29 23.81
CA ASP A 470 -7.11 15.06 24.22
C ASP A 470 -7.70 16.26 24.95
N ALA A 471 -6.95 16.82 25.93
CA ALA A 471 -7.38 18.03 26.63
C ALA A 471 -7.67 19.19 25.68
N SER A 472 -6.90 19.34 24.62
CA SER A 472 -7.11 20.37 23.58
C SER A 472 -8.33 20.05 22.72
N VAL A 473 -8.55 18.79 22.30
CA VAL A 473 -9.76 18.38 21.56
C VAL A 473 -11.00 18.62 22.38
N ARG A 474 -11.03 18.20 23.66
CA ARG A 474 -12.17 18.43 24.57
C ARG A 474 -12.48 19.91 24.77
N ARG A 475 -11.47 20.77 24.73
CA ARG A 475 -11.66 22.25 24.87
C ARG A 475 -12.24 22.88 23.62
N HIS A 476 -11.72 22.50 22.42
CA HIS A 476 -12.03 23.20 21.18
C HIS A 476 -13.10 22.53 20.33
N SER A 477 -13.38 21.24 20.54
CA SER A 477 -14.36 20.47 19.79
C SER A 477 -15.05 19.41 20.66
N PRO A 478 -15.70 19.82 21.77
CA PRO A 478 -16.22 18.93 22.83
C PRO A 478 -17.32 17.96 22.38
N GLY A 479 -17.96 18.23 21.26
CA GLY A 479 -18.99 17.36 20.69
C GLY A 479 -18.46 16.17 19.86
N HIS A 480 -17.16 16.11 19.60
CA HIS A 480 -16.58 15.11 18.70
C HIS A 480 -15.66 14.14 19.44
N LEU A 481 -15.63 12.90 18.93
CA LEU A 481 -14.90 11.81 19.54
C LEU A 481 -13.38 11.87 19.24
N ASN A 482 -12.59 11.44 20.21
CA ASN A 482 -11.19 11.09 20.02
C ASN A 482 -11.11 9.64 19.55
N LEU A 483 -10.82 9.43 18.26
CA LEU A 483 -10.83 8.13 17.58
C LEU A 483 -9.50 7.36 17.70
N GLY A 484 -8.57 7.85 18.51
CA GLY A 484 -7.28 7.20 18.74
C GLY A 484 -6.24 7.42 17.65
N MET A 485 -5.25 6.54 17.58
CA MET A 485 -4.00 6.77 16.88
C MET A 485 -3.80 5.95 15.60
N ARG A 486 -4.71 5.04 15.24
CA ARG A 486 -4.56 4.17 14.05
C ARG A 486 -3.22 3.39 14.09
N PHE A 487 -3.00 2.62 15.13
CA PHE A 487 -1.78 1.81 15.26
C PHE A 487 -1.63 0.80 14.12
N GLY A 488 -0.41 0.51 13.68
CA GLY A 488 -0.13 -0.53 12.67
C GLY A 488 -0.39 -1.97 13.12
N GLY A 489 -1.06 -2.14 14.26
CA GLY A 489 -1.44 -3.40 14.92
C GLY A 489 -1.80 -3.15 16.36
N ALA A 490 -2.20 -4.19 17.11
CA ALA A 490 -2.49 -4.03 18.54
C ALA A 490 -1.20 -3.90 19.36
N PRO A 491 -1.02 -2.81 20.12
CA PRO A 491 0.14 -2.64 21.00
C PRO A 491 0.08 -3.59 22.21
N ASN A 492 1.09 -3.51 23.06
CA ASN A 492 1.09 -4.26 24.32
C ASN A 492 0.06 -3.71 25.33
N ARG A 493 -0.11 -4.44 26.44
CA ARG A 493 -1.10 -4.13 27.48
C ARG A 493 -0.96 -2.72 28.02
N GLU A 494 0.27 -2.29 28.36
CA GLU A 494 0.53 -1.00 29.00
C GLU A 494 0.10 0.18 28.12
N ILE A 495 0.39 0.10 26.81
CA ILE A 495 -0.08 1.10 25.83
C ILE A 495 -1.60 1.07 25.68
N LEU A 496 -2.22 -0.12 25.71
CA LEU A 496 -3.69 -0.24 25.65
C LEU A 496 -4.36 0.42 26.87
N GLU A 497 -3.80 0.21 28.08
CA GLU A 497 -4.28 0.86 29.31
C GLU A 497 -4.11 2.39 29.29
N ILE A 498 -2.99 2.90 28.75
CA ILE A 498 -2.79 4.35 28.52
C ILE A 498 -3.87 4.89 27.57
N CYS A 499 -4.07 4.22 26.44
CA CYS A 499 -5.08 4.64 25.44
C CYS A 499 -6.50 4.60 26.03
N GLY A 500 -6.83 3.60 26.84
CA GLY A 500 -8.12 3.48 27.51
C GLY A 500 -8.46 4.63 28.44
N GLY A 501 -7.46 5.33 28.98
CA GLY A 501 -7.62 6.52 29.80
C GLY A 501 -7.86 7.82 29.03
N VAL A 502 -7.69 7.81 27.70
CA VAL A 502 -7.65 9.02 26.88
C VAL A 502 -8.64 8.99 25.71
N PHE A 503 -8.72 7.89 24.98
CA PHE A 503 -9.54 7.80 23.75
C PHE A 503 -11.01 7.49 24.05
N ASP A 504 -11.90 7.85 23.12
CA ASP A 504 -13.30 7.38 23.10
C ASP A 504 -13.45 6.09 22.29
N VAL A 505 -12.56 5.89 21.32
CA VAL A 505 -12.50 4.73 20.42
C VAL A 505 -11.06 4.37 20.18
N PHE A 506 -10.74 3.09 20.26
CA PHE A 506 -9.43 2.58 19.88
C PHE A 506 -9.38 2.33 18.38
N SER A 507 -8.36 2.83 17.69
CA SER A 507 -8.20 2.57 16.25
C SER A 507 -6.87 1.90 15.92
N PHE A 508 -6.91 0.93 15.01
CA PHE A 508 -5.73 0.23 14.49
C PHE A 508 -5.92 -0.15 13.03
N ASN A 509 -4.82 -0.27 12.31
CA ASN A 509 -4.79 -0.78 10.96
C ASN A 509 -4.53 -2.28 11.02
N CYS A 510 -5.25 -3.07 10.24
CA CYS A 510 -5.14 -4.52 10.31
C CYS A 510 -5.14 -5.13 8.91
N TYR A 511 -3.95 -5.29 8.36
CA TYR A 511 -3.73 -5.96 7.09
C TYR A 511 -3.52 -7.46 7.34
N ASP A 512 -4.60 -8.20 7.36
CA ASP A 512 -4.63 -9.65 7.57
C ASP A 512 -5.72 -10.30 6.70
N LEU A 513 -5.83 -11.63 6.71
CA LEU A 513 -6.95 -12.34 6.06
C LEU A 513 -8.29 -12.00 6.71
N TYR A 514 -8.29 -11.86 8.02
CA TYR A 514 -9.34 -11.28 8.86
C TYR A 514 -8.69 -10.84 10.19
N PRO A 515 -9.26 -9.87 10.90
CA PRO A 515 -8.68 -9.44 12.17
C PRO A 515 -8.79 -10.56 13.21
N PRO A 516 -7.67 -10.98 13.84
CA PRO A 516 -7.71 -12.04 14.83
C PRO A 516 -8.62 -11.68 16.02
N GLU A 517 -9.56 -12.54 16.36
CA GLU A 517 -10.51 -12.33 17.46
C GLU A 517 -9.76 -12.08 18.77
N SER A 518 -8.74 -12.88 19.08
CA SER A 518 -7.90 -12.71 20.28
C SER A 518 -7.19 -11.36 20.35
N THR A 519 -6.89 -10.73 19.22
CA THR A 519 -6.33 -9.38 19.16
C THR A 519 -7.39 -8.35 19.54
N MET A 520 -8.60 -8.48 18.99
CA MET A 520 -9.72 -7.59 19.30
C MET A 520 -10.19 -7.74 20.76
N ASP A 521 -10.26 -8.98 21.27
CA ASP A 521 -10.55 -9.26 22.69
C ASP A 521 -9.56 -8.56 23.61
N ARG A 522 -8.28 -8.66 23.32
CA ARG A 522 -7.21 -8.04 24.12
C ARG A 522 -7.29 -6.50 24.09
N ILE A 523 -7.60 -5.92 22.94
CA ILE A 523 -7.80 -4.46 22.84
C ILE A 523 -8.98 -4.06 23.75
N MET A 524 -10.12 -4.72 23.64
CA MET A 524 -11.30 -4.42 24.43
C MET A 524 -11.07 -4.65 25.94
N GLU A 525 -10.38 -5.74 26.31
CA GLU A 525 -10.07 -6.09 27.71
C GLU A 525 -9.23 -5.03 28.39
N PHE A 526 -8.16 -4.58 27.74
CA PHE A 526 -7.17 -3.70 28.40
C PHE A 526 -7.45 -2.21 28.18
N SER A 527 -8.10 -1.81 27.10
CA SER A 527 -8.49 -0.41 26.88
C SER A 527 -9.88 -0.09 27.40
N GLY A 528 -10.77 -1.08 27.46
CA GLY A 528 -12.20 -0.86 27.75
C GLY A 528 -12.99 -0.16 26.66
N LEU A 529 -12.42 0.01 25.46
CA LEU A 529 -12.96 0.85 24.40
C LEU A 529 -13.55 0.04 23.25
N PRO A 530 -14.54 0.59 22.51
CA PRO A 530 -14.91 0.11 21.20
C PRO A 530 -13.78 0.35 20.19
N MET A 531 -13.81 -0.34 19.05
CA MET A 531 -12.72 -0.35 18.09
C MET A 531 -13.15 0.08 16.68
N ILE A 532 -12.20 0.70 15.96
CA ILE A 532 -12.23 0.92 14.51
C ILE A 532 -11.00 0.26 13.88
N ILE A 533 -11.19 -0.47 12.79
CA ILE A 533 -10.11 -0.83 11.88
C ILE A 533 -9.94 0.32 10.88
N GLY A 534 -8.83 1.06 11.02
CA GLY A 534 -8.55 2.26 10.25
C GLY A 534 -8.15 2.01 8.80
N GLU A 535 -7.51 0.83 8.55
CA GLU A 535 -7.08 0.42 7.22
C GLU A 535 -7.08 -1.09 7.07
N TYR A 536 -7.50 -1.55 5.90
CA TYR A 536 -7.32 -2.89 5.36
C TYR A 536 -7.60 -2.89 3.87
N HIS A 537 -7.03 -3.83 3.13
CA HIS A 537 -7.34 -4.01 1.71
C HIS A 537 -6.92 -5.39 1.19
N PHE A 538 -7.39 -5.70 -0.02
CA PHE A 538 -6.96 -6.83 -0.81
C PHE A 538 -6.66 -6.37 -2.22
N GLY A 539 -5.65 -6.97 -2.86
CA GLY A 539 -5.26 -6.62 -4.23
C GLY A 539 -4.77 -7.80 -5.02
N THR A 540 -4.72 -7.62 -6.34
CA THR A 540 -4.18 -8.59 -7.30
C THR A 540 -3.27 -7.91 -8.30
N VAL A 541 -2.64 -8.67 -9.21
CA VAL A 541 -1.54 -8.20 -10.05
C VAL A 541 -1.92 -8.02 -11.53
N ASP A 542 -3.20 -8.17 -11.86
CA ASP A 542 -3.69 -8.25 -13.24
C ASP A 542 -3.82 -6.90 -13.98
N ARG A 543 -3.50 -5.78 -13.31
CA ARG A 543 -3.55 -4.41 -13.86
C ARG A 543 -2.17 -3.76 -14.02
N GLY A 544 -1.09 -4.55 -13.97
CA GLY A 544 0.29 -4.02 -14.01
C GLY A 544 0.74 -3.34 -12.73
N MET A 545 -0.05 -3.45 -11.67
CA MET A 545 0.22 -2.95 -10.34
C MET A 545 0.46 -4.10 -9.35
N ALA A 546 1.17 -3.83 -8.27
CA ALA A 546 1.45 -4.84 -7.26
C ALA A 546 0.19 -5.28 -6.50
N GLN A 547 0.30 -6.45 -5.91
CA GLN A 547 -0.76 -7.18 -5.22
C GLN A 547 -1.28 -6.53 -3.92
N SER A 548 -0.79 -5.38 -3.52
CA SER A 548 -1.08 -4.77 -2.21
C SER A 548 -0.44 -5.51 -1.01
N LEU A 549 -0.83 -5.19 0.22
CA LEU A 549 -0.30 -5.83 1.44
C LEU A 549 -0.88 -7.23 1.65
N TRP A 550 -2.13 -7.47 1.19
CA TRP A 550 -2.76 -8.79 1.13
C TRP A 550 -3.17 -9.12 -0.29
N GLN A 551 -2.51 -10.13 -0.84
CA GLN A 551 -2.68 -10.62 -2.19
C GLN A 551 -3.80 -11.65 -2.26
N VAL A 552 -4.61 -11.55 -3.32
CA VAL A 552 -5.53 -12.60 -3.79
C VAL A 552 -5.31 -12.87 -5.27
N ASP A 553 -5.84 -13.98 -5.78
CA ASP A 553 -5.51 -14.46 -7.12
C ASP A 553 -6.31 -13.76 -8.26
N SER A 554 -7.43 -13.11 -7.95
CA SER A 554 -8.28 -12.45 -8.96
C SER A 554 -9.10 -11.28 -8.41
N GLN A 555 -9.71 -10.50 -9.31
CA GLN A 555 -10.65 -9.45 -8.93
C GLN A 555 -11.90 -9.99 -8.22
N GLU A 556 -12.37 -11.20 -8.59
CA GLU A 556 -13.49 -11.86 -7.91
C GLU A 556 -13.11 -12.22 -6.46
N GLU A 557 -11.91 -12.76 -6.27
CA GLU A 557 -11.37 -13.07 -4.95
C GLU A 557 -11.18 -11.83 -4.06
N ARG A 558 -10.99 -10.63 -4.65
CA ARG A 558 -10.99 -9.38 -3.86
C ARG A 558 -12.33 -9.14 -3.19
N GLY A 559 -13.43 -9.35 -3.92
CA GLY A 559 -14.79 -9.24 -3.36
C GLY A 559 -15.05 -10.27 -2.28
N THR A 560 -14.67 -11.54 -2.51
CA THR A 560 -14.76 -12.62 -1.53
C THR A 560 -13.99 -12.30 -0.27
N ALA A 561 -12.73 -11.85 -0.39
CA ALA A 561 -11.88 -11.47 0.72
C ALA A 561 -12.46 -10.28 1.51
N TYR A 562 -13.00 -9.27 0.83
CA TYR A 562 -13.66 -8.14 1.47
C TYR A 562 -14.82 -8.59 2.38
N ARG A 563 -15.72 -9.45 1.89
CA ARG A 563 -16.84 -9.96 2.69
C ARG A 563 -16.34 -10.79 3.86
N TYR A 564 -15.43 -11.72 3.59
CA TYR A 564 -14.87 -12.61 4.60
C TYR A 564 -14.20 -11.86 5.75
N TYR A 565 -13.45 -10.82 5.43
CA TYR A 565 -12.82 -9.94 6.40
C TYR A 565 -13.82 -9.08 7.16
N THR A 566 -14.63 -8.33 6.42
CA THR A 566 -15.45 -7.25 6.98
C THR A 566 -16.56 -7.82 7.87
N GLU A 567 -17.28 -8.83 7.42
CA GLU A 567 -18.37 -9.42 8.19
C GLU A 567 -17.87 -10.11 9.46
N ARG A 568 -16.73 -10.83 9.39
CA ARG A 568 -16.08 -11.40 10.58
C ARG A 568 -15.59 -10.34 11.56
N ALA A 569 -15.06 -9.24 11.07
CA ALA A 569 -14.67 -8.13 11.91
C ALA A 569 -15.86 -7.57 12.70
N TYR A 570 -16.99 -7.30 12.04
CA TYR A 570 -18.18 -6.78 12.71
C TYR A 570 -18.95 -7.81 13.53
N ALA A 571 -18.71 -9.11 13.36
CA ALA A 571 -19.25 -10.11 14.28
C ALA A 571 -18.71 -9.94 15.70
N HIS A 572 -17.52 -9.34 15.87
CA HIS A 572 -16.95 -9.00 17.16
C HIS A 572 -17.74 -7.90 17.87
N PRO A 573 -18.10 -8.06 19.18
CA PRO A 573 -18.97 -7.12 19.88
C PRO A 573 -18.36 -5.74 20.11
N GLY A 574 -17.06 -5.59 20.03
CA GLY A 574 -16.34 -4.32 20.23
C GLY A 574 -16.06 -3.55 18.96
N LEU A 575 -16.28 -4.12 17.76
CA LEU A 575 -15.94 -3.44 16.51
C LEU A 575 -17.13 -2.60 15.98
N ILE A 576 -16.93 -1.29 15.86
CA ILE A 576 -17.97 -0.35 15.44
C ILE A 576 -17.68 0.36 14.12
N GLY A 577 -16.52 0.10 13.52
CA GLY A 577 -16.17 0.71 12.24
C GLY A 577 -15.02 0.05 11.53
N THR A 578 -15.06 0.08 10.18
CA THR A 578 -13.93 -0.27 9.31
C THR A 578 -13.76 0.78 8.23
N ALA A 579 -12.51 1.03 7.79
CA ALA A 579 -12.21 1.94 6.70
C ALA A 579 -11.33 1.23 5.66
N TYR A 580 -11.92 0.92 4.50
CA TYR A 580 -11.21 0.27 3.40
C TYR A 580 -10.17 1.22 2.78
N PHE A 581 -8.96 0.75 2.59
CA PHE A 581 -7.88 1.50 1.96
C PHE A 581 -7.64 0.97 0.54
N GLN A 582 -8.14 1.62 -0.58
CA GLN A 582 -8.65 2.99 -0.61
C GLN A 582 -9.68 3.20 -1.75
N TRP A 583 -10.11 4.46 -2.00
CA TRP A 583 -11.10 4.80 -3.03
C TRP A 583 -10.69 4.41 -4.44
N ALA A 584 -9.50 4.83 -4.88
CA ALA A 584 -8.98 4.50 -6.22
C ALA A 584 -7.68 3.71 -6.11
N ASP A 585 -7.32 2.99 -7.17
CA ASP A 585 -6.00 2.38 -7.27
C ASP A 585 -4.88 3.40 -7.07
N GLN A 586 -3.74 2.92 -6.60
CA GLN A 586 -2.54 3.75 -6.50
C GLN A 586 -1.93 4.02 -7.88
N ASP A 587 -0.84 4.79 -7.92
CA ASP A 587 -0.20 5.18 -9.15
C ASP A 587 0.58 4.02 -9.78
N LEU A 588 0.33 3.70 -11.04
CA LEU A 588 0.95 2.57 -11.76
C LEU A 588 2.48 2.54 -11.65
N THR A 589 3.12 3.71 -11.69
CA THR A 589 4.59 3.86 -11.59
C THR A 589 5.07 4.22 -10.19
N GLY A 590 4.22 4.01 -9.19
CA GLY A 590 4.49 4.25 -7.78
C GLY A 590 4.17 5.67 -7.30
N ARG A 591 3.60 5.77 -6.10
CA ARG A 591 3.35 7.06 -5.44
C ARG A 591 4.64 7.85 -5.25
N GLY A 592 4.53 9.17 -5.28
CA GLY A 592 5.71 10.04 -5.28
C GLY A 592 6.55 10.02 -3.99
N TYR A 593 5.96 9.65 -2.84
CA TYR A 593 6.64 9.72 -1.54
C TYR A 593 7.20 8.37 -1.06
N ASP A 594 6.58 7.23 -1.38
CA ASP A 594 7.01 5.90 -0.91
C ASP A 594 7.11 4.84 -2.01
N GLY A 595 6.63 5.15 -3.21
CA GLY A 595 6.74 4.27 -4.36
C GLY A 595 5.71 3.13 -4.43
N GLU A 596 4.74 3.05 -3.54
CA GLU A 596 3.69 2.03 -3.63
C GLU A 596 2.82 2.20 -4.88
N ASN A 597 2.40 1.06 -5.46
CA ASN A 597 1.56 1.01 -6.67
C ASN A 597 0.51 -0.10 -6.60
N TYR A 598 -0.30 -0.14 -5.55
CA TYR A 598 -1.22 -1.23 -5.28
C TYR A 598 -2.52 -1.15 -6.09
N ASN A 599 -2.93 -2.32 -6.64
CA ASN A 599 -4.27 -2.52 -7.17
C ASN A 599 -5.25 -2.83 -6.03
N CYS A 600 -5.64 -1.81 -5.28
CA CYS A 600 -6.51 -1.95 -4.11
C CYS A 600 -7.74 -1.03 -4.14
N GLY A 601 -7.93 -0.26 -5.20
CA GLY A 601 -9.02 0.72 -5.31
C GLY A 601 -10.41 0.10 -5.47
N LEU A 602 -11.43 0.87 -5.19
CA LEU A 602 -12.82 0.59 -5.58
C LEU A 602 -13.05 0.95 -7.04
N VAL A 603 -12.29 1.92 -7.54
CA VAL A 603 -12.31 2.37 -8.93
C VAL A 603 -10.90 2.34 -9.53
N ASP A 604 -10.82 2.11 -10.83
CA ASP A 604 -9.58 2.18 -11.59
C ASP A 604 -9.23 3.62 -12.02
N VAL A 605 -8.07 3.81 -12.64
CA VAL A 605 -7.60 5.13 -13.13
C VAL A 605 -8.54 5.74 -14.18
N THR A 606 -9.37 4.95 -14.86
CA THR A 606 -10.36 5.41 -15.85
C THR A 606 -11.71 5.77 -15.24
N ASP A 607 -11.77 5.90 -13.91
CA ASP A 607 -12.98 6.19 -13.14
C ASP A 607 -14.11 5.16 -13.37
N ARG A 608 -13.75 3.87 -13.41
CA ARG A 608 -14.70 2.76 -13.48
C ARG A 608 -14.61 1.89 -12.22
N PRO A 609 -15.76 1.47 -11.65
CA PRO A 609 -15.76 0.61 -10.48
C PRO A 609 -15.25 -0.82 -10.80
N TYR A 610 -14.67 -1.49 -9.80
CA TYR A 610 -14.42 -2.93 -9.82
C TYR A 610 -15.70 -3.68 -9.41
N PRO A 611 -16.40 -4.35 -10.34
CA PRO A 611 -17.74 -4.87 -10.10
C PRO A 611 -17.80 -5.81 -8.88
N TYR A 612 -16.94 -6.82 -8.83
CA TYR A 612 -16.92 -7.80 -7.73
C TYR A 612 -16.68 -7.17 -6.36
N GLN A 613 -15.82 -6.13 -6.31
CA GLN A 613 -15.53 -5.43 -5.05
C GLN A 613 -16.76 -4.65 -4.56
N VAL A 614 -17.43 -3.88 -5.45
CA VAL A 614 -18.57 -3.03 -5.04
C VAL A 614 -19.85 -3.85 -4.80
N GLU A 615 -20.02 -4.97 -5.49
CA GLU A 615 -21.08 -5.95 -5.20
C GLU A 615 -20.90 -6.59 -3.82
N ALA A 616 -19.68 -6.97 -3.48
CA ALA A 616 -19.34 -7.50 -2.16
C ALA A 616 -19.60 -6.48 -1.06
N MET A 617 -19.21 -5.21 -1.26
CA MET A 617 -19.49 -4.11 -0.32
C MET A 617 -20.99 -3.94 -0.10
N SER A 618 -21.78 -3.95 -1.19
CA SER A 618 -23.22 -3.86 -1.13
C SER A 618 -23.84 -5.04 -0.37
N ALA A 619 -23.39 -6.26 -0.66
CA ALA A 619 -23.88 -7.46 0.02
C ALA A 619 -23.61 -7.42 1.52
N THR A 620 -22.38 -7.04 1.92
CA THR A 620 -22.02 -6.86 3.33
C THR A 620 -22.86 -5.78 3.99
N ALA A 621 -23.00 -4.60 3.39
CA ALA A 621 -23.75 -3.47 3.98
C ALA A 621 -25.22 -3.82 4.28
N LYS A 622 -25.84 -4.69 3.48
CA LYS A 622 -27.24 -5.13 3.69
C LYS A 622 -27.45 -5.94 4.94
N GLN A 623 -26.46 -6.75 5.36
CA GLN A 623 -26.61 -7.65 6.49
C GLN A 623 -25.77 -7.29 7.70
N LEU A 624 -25.00 -6.20 7.62
CA LEU A 624 -24.03 -5.81 8.63
C LEU A 624 -24.65 -5.58 10.02
N PHE A 625 -25.85 -4.99 10.08
CA PHE A 625 -26.59 -4.80 11.33
C PHE A 625 -26.91 -6.16 11.98
N ASP A 626 -27.41 -7.11 11.20
CA ASP A 626 -27.81 -8.42 11.69
C ASP A 626 -26.60 -9.26 12.10
N VAL A 627 -25.48 -9.17 11.36
CA VAL A 627 -24.19 -9.77 11.73
C VAL A 627 -23.71 -9.20 13.07
N HIS A 628 -23.62 -7.86 13.17
CA HIS A 628 -23.10 -7.22 14.38
C HIS A 628 -24.02 -7.45 15.59
N SER A 629 -25.33 -7.49 15.40
CA SER A 629 -26.27 -7.83 16.49
C SER A 629 -26.22 -9.30 16.93
N GLY A 630 -25.56 -10.16 16.15
CA GLY A 630 -25.51 -11.61 16.37
C GLY A 630 -26.79 -12.33 15.92
N ALA A 631 -27.63 -11.68 15.11
CA ALA A 631 -28.85 -12.30 14.56
C ALA A 631 -28.56 -13.31 13.43
N ILE A 632 -27.48 -13.10 12.70
CA ILE A 632 -26.98 -14.01 11.66
C ILE A 632 -25.46 -14.19 11.78
N GLU A 633 -24.98 -15.31 11.27
CA GLU A 633 -23.55 -15.60 11.17
C GLU A 633 -22.89 -14.75 10.06
N PRO A 634 -21.61 -14.35 10.20
CA PRO A 634 -20.88 -13.67 9.17
C PRO A 634 -20.62 -14.58 7.96
N PHE A 635 -20.35 -13.98 6.82
CA PHE A 635 -19.91 -14.70 5.63
C PHE A 635 -18.64 -15.53 5.92
N ASP A 636 -18.67 -16.83 5.59
CA ASP A 636 -17.66 -17.80 5.99
C ASP A 636 -16.82 -18.39 4.85
N THR A 637 -17.10 -18.01 3.61
CA THR A 637 -16.32 -18.46 2.46
C THR A 637 -15.04 -17.65 2.35
N ALA A 638 -13.92 -18.26 2.73
CA ALA A 638 -12.59 -17.63 2.57
C ALA A 638 -12.20 -17.56 1.09
N PRO A 639 -11.36 -16.57 0.70
CA PRO A 639 -10.76 -16.57 -0.62
C PRO A 639 -9.91 -17.85 -0.79
N SER A 640 -9.88 -18.39 -2.02
CA SER A 640 -9.22 -19.67 -2.32
C SER A 640 -7.73 -19.65 -1.98
N ARG A 641 -7.09 -18.49 -2.17
CA ARG A 641 -5.69 -18.26 -1.86
C ARG A 641 -5.47 -16.78 -1.51
N ALA A 642 -5.13 -16.54 -0.26
CA ALA A 642 -4.76 -15.21 0.20
C ALA A 642 -3.42 -15.24 0.94
N ARG A 643 -2.56 -14.27 0.68
CA ARG A 643 -1.22 -14.19 1.26
C ARG A 643 -0.86 -12.77 1.68
N GLY A 644 -0.45 -12.66 2.92
CA GLY A 644 0.08 -11.42 3.47
C GLY A 644 1.54 -11.17 3.10
N TYR A 645 2.02 -10.00 3.50
CA TYR A 645 3.35 -9.47 3.23
C TYR A 645 4.48 -10.10 4.07
N GLY A 646 4.18 -11.03 4.96
CA GLY A 646 5.11 -11.60 5.93
C GLY A 646 6.38 -12.26 5.35
N ALA A 647 7.22 -12.76 6.23
CA ALA A 647 8.41 -13.55 5.87
C ALA A 647 8.03 -14.77 5.04
N ILE A 648 8.90 -15.12 4.10
CA ILE A 648 8.73 -16.36 3.32
C ILE A 648 9.64 -17.45 3.89
N PRO A 649 9.21 -18.71 3.82
CA PRO A 649 10.06 -19.86 4.18
C PRO A 649 11.37 -19.86 3.39
N ASP A 650 12.42 -20.38 3.99
CA ASP A 650 13.67 -20.57 3.25
C ASP A 650 13.46 -21.58 2.11
N LEU A 651 13.96 -21.24 0.94
CA LEU A 651 13.89 -22.11 -0.25
C LEU A 651 15.23 -22.83 -0.51
N TRP A 652 16.28 -22.36 0.15
CA TRP A 652 17.64 -22.75 -0.15
C TRP A 652 18.25 -23.74 0.87
N ASP A 653 17.52 -24.11 1.92
CA ASP A 653 17.89 -25.09 2.95
C ASP A 653 17.89 -26.54 2.42
#